data_acb528f5ee7db98987e18f20ba0a2d37
#
_entry.id   acb528f5ee7db98987e18f20ba0a2d37
#
_cell.length_a   1.000
_cell.length_b   1.000
_cell.length_c   1.000
_cell.angle_alpha   90.00
_cell.angle_beta   90.00
_cell.angle_gamma   90.00
#
_symmetry.space_group_name_H-M   'P 1'
#
loop_
_entity.id
_entity.type
_entity.pdbx_description
1 polymer ?
#
loop_
_entity_poly.entity_id
_entity_poly.type
_entity_poly.pdbx_seq_one_letter_code
_entity_poly.pdbx_strand_id
1 'polypeptide(L)'
;MIKRIRLLSLAALAVLVACEKAPTPASHTATSPAVVSADSEHTAAQGKAVVYQMFTRIYANTTSTNKPWGSLAQNGVGKFNDINDDALRGIKALGTTHIWFTGVPHHALIADYSAYGISDDDPDVVKGRAGSPYAVKDYYSVNPDLAVDPAERLQEFQALIARTHQHGMQVLIDIVPNHVARSYQSLAKPAGVADFGANDDTSVVYARDNNFYYVPGEAFQVPDWPADYQVLGGQAHPLADGQFNENPAKWTGNGARAAKPAFDDWYETVKINYGVRPDGSYDFDRLPADYAQKDWQAHYQFWQGKSVPDSWLKFRDITQYWLQLGVDGFRYDMAEMVPVEFWSYLNAHIKHTNPQAFLLAEVYQPALYRDYIQLGLMDYLYDKVEFYDSLKLVMQGKGPTSALVQVQQRMADIEHHMLHFLENHDEQRIASPEFAGDARKGMPAMVVSTLISSSPTMLYFGQEVGEPASEDAGFGKASRTTIFDYWGVPHHQRWVNGGKFDGGALTPAEMNLRHFYQRLLSFSREAPALNGDYVELHTLNLAAGSAYSEQQLAFARFSNEQQLVVVSHFNATESVEFQLQLPRTLMQRWQLADGKYALHEQLTGVNHELVVTNGEGRIAVKLAPLGSLVYQLVR
;
A
#
# COMPACT_ATOMS: atom_id res chain seq x y z
N MET A 1 19.34 76.31 32.37
CA MET A 1 19.68 76.52 33.82
C MET A 1 20.33 75.22 34.27
N ILE A 2 21.63 75.21 34.32
CA ILE A 2 22.54 75.23 35.47
C ILE A 2 22.61 73.91 36.24
N LYS A 3 23.73 73.17 35.92
CA LYS A 3 24.78 72.64 36.82
C LYS A 3 24.33 71.71 37.95
N ARG A 4 24.96 70.54 38.12
CA ARG A 4 26.31 70.40 38.70
C ARG A 4 26.88 68.99 38.51
N ILE A 5 28.15 69.00 38.19
CA ILE A 5 29.19 67.98 38.29
C ILE A 5 29.48 67.59 39.75
N ARG A 6 29.78 66.30 40.00
CA ARG A 6 30.82 65.90 40.96
C ARG A 6 31.52 64.63 40.57
N LEU A 7 32.82 64.75 40.41
CA LEU A 7 33.85 63.74 40.40
C LEU A 7 34.11 63.22 41.81
N LEU A 8 34.62 62.02 41.92
CA LEU A 8 35.62 61.42 42.81
C LEU A 8 35.36 59.93 42.92
N SER A 9 36.26 58.98 42.94
CA SER A 9 37.74 58.92 42.88
C SER A 9 38.13 57.46 42.62
N LEU A 10 39.31 57.24 42.00
CA LEU A 10 39.98 55.96 41.79
C LEU A 10 40.18 55.21 43.14
N ALA A 11 39.93 53.86 43.05
CA ALA A 11 40.66 52.88 43.84
C ALA A 11 41.00 51.71 42.93
N ALA A 12 42.27 51.56 42.60
CA ALA A 12 42.79 50.44 41.85
C ALA A 12 42.89 49.23 42.80
N LEU A 13 42.22 48.14 42.45
CA LEU A 13 42.45 46.83 43.04
C LEU A 13 42.87 45.89 41.96
N ALA A 14 44.15 45.48 41.98
CA ALA A 14 44.72 44.48 41.12
C ALA A 14 44.12 43.11 41.48
N VAL A 15 43.37 42.51 40.61
CA VAL A 15 42.99 41.09 40.70
C VAL A 15 43.70 40.32 39.60
N LEU A 16 44.51 39.37 40.07
CA LEU A 16 45.17 38.40 39.23
C LEU A 16 44.15 37.67 38.31
N VAL A 17 44.32 37.84 37.01
CA VAL A 17 43.58 37.04 36.01
C VAL A 17 44.28 35.68 35.90
N ALA A 18 43.67 34.65 36.51
CA ALA A 18 43.96 33.27 36.12
C ALA A 18 43.34 33.01 34.74
N CYS A 19 44.17 32.76 33.74
CA CYS A 19 43.71 32.30 32.43
C CYS A 19 43.09 30.90 32.56
N GLU A 20 41.77 30.83 32.72
CA GLU A 20 41.01 29.60 32.39
C GLU A 20 40.90 29.50 30.88
N LYS A 21 41.48 28.43 30.34
CA LYS A 21 41.32 28.05 28.93
C LYS A 21 39.84 27.77 28.66
N ALA A 22 39.26 28.48 27.68
CA ALA A 22 37.99 28.14 27.11
C ALA A 22 37.98 26.68 26.64
N PRO A 23 36.88 25.93 26.87
CA PRO A 23 36.77 24.58 26.39
C PRO A 23 36.70 24.60 24.85
N THR A 24 37.60 23.86 24.21
CA THR A 24 37.56 23.51 22.79
C THR A 24 36.23 22.84 22.49
N PRO A 25 35.52 23.18 21.39
CA PRO A 25 34.33 22.43 21.03
C PRO A 25 34.68 20.98 20.77
N ALA A 26 34.01 20.07 21.47
CA ALA A 26 34.11 18.64 21.27
C ALA A 26 33.77 18.31 19.82
N SER A 27 34.75 17.74 19.11
CA SER A 27 34.50 17.10 17.83
C SER A 27 33.52 15.93 18.07
N HIS A 28 32.28 16.08 17.67
CA HIS A 28 31.38 14.94 17.52
C HIS A 28 31.94 14.08 16.38
N THR A 29 32.73 13.11 16.71
CA THR A 29 32.94 11.95 15.86
C THR A 29 31.59 11.28 15.73
N ALA A 30 31.02 11.33 14.54
CA ALA A 30 29.88 10.52 14.17
C ALA A 30 30.28 9.06 14.35
N THR A 31 29.84 8.46 15.43
CA THR A 31 29.82 7.01 15.59
C THR A 31 28.82 6.49 14.56
N SER A 32 29.33 5.80 13.55
CA SER A 32 28.50 4.97 12.68
C SER A 32 27.59 4.11 13.57
N PRO A 33 26.29 4.03 13.28
CA PRO A 33 25.41 3.14 14.02
C PRO A 33 25.94 1.72 13.85
N ALA A 34 26.10 1.03 14.96
CA ALA A 34 26.45 -0.39 14.99
C ALA A 34 25.42 -1.14 14.15
N VAL A 35 25.88 -1.85 13.14
CA VAL A 35 25.10 -2.86 12.43
C VAL A 35 24.66 -3.87 13.48
N VAL A 36 23.40 -3.80 13.90
CA VAL A 36 22.78 -4.86 14.67
C VAL A 36 22.56 -5.99 13.67
N SER A 37 23.46 -6.95 13.69
CA SER A 37 23.23 -8.24 13.07
C SER A 37 22.07 -8.90 13.82
N ALA A 38 20.86 -8.76 13.29
CA ALA A 38 19.74 -9.56 13.71
C ALA A 38 19.93 -10.97 13.13
N ASP A 39 20.67 -11.81 13.83
CA ASP A 39 20.54 -13.25 13.75
C ASP A 39 19.18 -13.62 14.41
N SER A 40 18.09 -13.27 13.75
CA SER A 40 16.82 -13.94 13.95
C SER A 40 16.70 -14.98 12.84
N GLU A 41 16.89 -16.23 13.18
CA GLU A 41 16.32 -17.34 12.40
C GLU A 41 14.82 -17.09 12.27
N HIS A 42 14.43 -16.35 11.23
CA HIS A 42 13.04 -16.31 10.80
C HIS A 42 12.75 -17.69 10.21
N THR A 43 12.17 -18.57 11.03
CA THR A 43 11.43 -19.72 10.52
C THR A 43 10.44 -19.17 9.49
N ALA A 44 10.67 -19.52 8.22
CA ALA A 44 9.76 -19.18 7.14
C ALA A 44 8.34 -19.55 7.59
N ALA A 45 7.41 -18.59 7.53
CA ALA A 45 6.01 -18.85 7.87
C ALA A 45 5.53 -20.01 6.99
N GLN A 46 4.92 -21.04 7.57
CA GLN A 46 4.44 -22.22 6.84
C GLN A 46 3.28 -21.91 5.90
N GLY A 47 2.70 -20.72 5.96
CA GLY A 47 1.60 -20.25 5.14
C GLY A 47 1.93 -18.99 4.36
N LYS A 48 0.91 -18.40 3.75
CA LYS A 48 1.06 -17.21 2.90
C LYS A 48 1.13 -15.90 3.69
N ALA A 49 1.71 -14.86 3.06
CA ALA A 49 1.76 -13.53 3.66
C ALA A 49 0.38 -12.86 3.71
N VAL A 50 0.15 -12.09 4.77
CA VAL A 50 -1.03 -11.22 4.95
C VAL A 50 -0.53 -9.80 5.12
N VAL A 51 -0.90 -8.92 4.19
CA VAL A 51 -0.57 -7.50 4.19
C VAL A 51 -1.74 -6.72 4.77
N TYR A 52 -1.51 -5.89 5.79
CA TYR A 52 -2.50 -4.93 6.29
C TYR A 52 -2.16 -3.55 5.77
N GLN A 53 -2.96 -3.02 4.84
CA GLN A 53 -2.79 -1.66 4.36
C GLN A 53 -3.40 -0.69 5.35
N MET A 54 -2.57 0.16 5.93
CA MET A 54 -2.94 1.22 6.87
C MET A 54 -2.81 2.58 6.22
N PHE A 55 -3.92 3.32 6.07
CA PHE A 55 -3.82 4.73 5.71
C PHE A 55 -3.45 5.53 6.95
N THR A 56 -2.16 5.85 7.08
CA THR A 56 -1.50 6.21 8.35
C THR A 56 -2.15 7.42 9.04
N ARG A 57 -2.45 8.50 8.29
CA ARG A 57 -3.03 9.71 8.87
C ARG A 57 -4.47 9.54 9.37
N ILE A 58 -5.20 8.53 8.88
CA ILE A 58 -6.61 8.31 9.25
C ILE A 58 -6.74 7.21 10.30
N TYR A 59 -5.86 6.20 10.28
CA TYR A 59 -5.98 4.98 11.07
C TYR A 59 -6.20 5.22 12.57
N ALA A 60 -5.37 6.06 13.19
CA ALA A 60 -5.45 6.36 14.62
C ALA A 60 -6.21 7.67 14.93
N ASN A 61 -6.82 8.31 13.93
CA ASN A 61 -7.59 9.54 14.15
C ASN A 61 -8.86 9.25 14.95
N THR A 62 -8.98 9.86 16.14
CA THR A 62 -10.14 9.75 17.03
C THR A 62 -11.13 10.92 16.90
N THR A 63 -10.80 11.94 16.09
CA THR A 63 -11.69 13.09 15.88
C THR A 63 -12.80 12.73 14.90
N SER A 64 -14.05 13.02 15.27
CA SER A 64 -15.26 12.69 14.51
C SER A 64 -16.02 13.93 14.03
N THR A 65 -15.37 15.09 13.94
CA THR A 65 -15.98 16.34 13.47
C THR A 65 -16.40 16.24 12.00
N ASN A 66 -15.57 15.62 11.17
CA ASN A 66 -15.82 15.28 9.77
C ASN A 66 -16.43 16.45 8.97
N LYS A 67 -15.81 17.64 9.08
CA LYS A 67 -16.22 18.81 8.31
C LYS A 67 -15.64 18.71 6.89
N PRO A 68 -16.45 18.76 5.83
CA PRO A 68 -15.94 18.85 4.47
C PRO A 68 -14.94 20.01 4.32
N TRP A 69 -13.79 19.73 3.68
CA TRP A 69 -12.67 20.67 3.57
C TRP A 69 -12.12 21.17 4.92
N GLY A 70 -12.33 20.42 6.00
CA GLY A 70 -11.88 20.79 7.34
C GLY A 70 -10.36 20.79 7.46
N SER A 71 -9.82 21.73 8.25
CA SER A 71 -8.40 21.77 8.58
C SER A 71 -7.99 20.61 9.50
N LEU A 72 -6.67 20.39 9.62
CA LEU A 72 -6.09 19.44 10.58
C LEU A 72 -6.63 19.70 12.02
N ALA A 73 -6.72 20.96 12.42
CA ALA A 73 -7.24 21.32 13.74
C ALA A 73 -8.74 20.98 13.93
N GLN A 74 -9.52 20.94 12.85
CA GLN A 74 -10.95 20.63 12.88
C GLN A 74 -11.22 19.12 12.84
N ASN A 75 -10.58 18.41 11.92
CA ASN A 75 -10.88 17.02 11.64
C ASN A 75 -9.89 16.02 12.28
N GLY A 76 -8.77 16.54 12.80
CA GLY A 76 -7.74 15.70 13.42
C GLY A 76 -6.93 14.88 12.44
N VAL A 77 -5.94 14.20 12.96
CA VAL A 77 -5.05 13.28 12.25
C VAL A 77 -4.49 12.27 13.25
N GLY A 78 -4.32 11.01 12.83
CA GLY A 78 -3.59 10.00 13.60
C GLY A 78 -2.08 10.23 13.53
N LYS A 79 -1.39 9.92 14.62
CA LYS A 79 0.05 10.10 14.76
C LYS A 79 0.79 8.76 14.78
N PHE A 80 2.09 8.76 14.43
CA PHE A 80 2.94 7.57 14.57
C PHE A 80 2.91 7.00 16.00
N ASN A 81 2.88 7.87 17.00
CA ASN A 81 2.88 7.47 18.40
C ASN A 81 1.51 6.97 18.89
N ASP A 82 0.41 7.28 18.19
CA ASP A 82 -0.91 6.73 18.46
C ASP A 82 -1.02 5.26 18.02
N ILE A 83 -0.18 4.82 17.07
CA ILE A 83 -0.09 3.41 16.65
C ILE A 83 0.77 2.67 17.67
N ASN A 84 0.17 2.43 18.82
CA ASN A 84 0.80 1.85 20.01
C ASN A 84 0.78 0.31 19.97
N ASP A 85 1.24 -0.33 21.07
CA ASP A 85 1.28 -1.79 21.18
C ASP A 85 -0.11 -2.45 21.11
N ASP A 86 -1.16 -1.77 21.60
CA ASP A 86 -2.53 -2.29 21.53
C ASP A 86 -3.04 -2.32 20.08
N ALA A 87 -2.76 -1.26 19.32
CA ALA A 87 -3.04 -1.19 17.89
C ALA A 87 -2.33 -2.33 17.13
N LEU A 88 -1.03 -2.49 17.35
CA LEU A 88 -0.22 -3.51 16.68
C LEU A 88 -0.63 -4.92 17.08
N ARG A 89 -0.98 -5.18 18.34
CA ARG A 89 -1.55 -6.46 18.76
C ARG A 89 -2.88 -6.76 18.06
N GLY A 90 -3.74 -5.75 17.92
CA GLY A 90 -5.02 -5.89 17.23
C GLY A 90 -4.87 -6.20 15.73
N ILE A 91 -3.85 -5.63 15.08
CA ILE A 91 -3.49 -5.94 13.68
C ILE A 91 -2.88 -7.34 13.59
N LYS A 92 -1.93 -7.66 14.47
CA LYS A 92 -1.31 -9.00 14.51
C LYS A 92 -2.32 -10.11 14.72
N ALA A 93 -3.35 -9.89 15.55
CA ALA A 93 -4.42 -10.83 15.80
C ALA A 93 -5.26 -11.15 14.54
N LEU A 94 -5.25 -10.29 13.51
CA LEU A 94 -5.82 -10.58 12.20
C LEU A 94 -4.97 -11.54 11.35
N GLY A 95 -3.85 -12.06 11.86
CA GLY A 95 -2.92 -12.90 11.09
C GLY A 95 -1.91 -12.13 10.26
N THR A 96 -1.81 -10.82 10.43
CA THR A 96 -0.94 -9.91 9.66
C THR A 96 0.54 -10.25 9.80
N THR A 97 1.25 -10.23 8.67
CA THR A 97 2.70 -10.42 8.58
C THR A 97 3.43 -9.14 8.18
N HIS A 98 2.78 -8.28 7.38
CA HIS A 98 3.34 -7.03 6.88
C HIS A 98 2.32 -5.90 7.08
N ILE A 99 2.78 -4.72 7.48
CA ILE A 99 1.97 -3.51 7.48
C ILE A 99 2.49 -2.59 6.37
N TRP A 100 1.62 -2.25 5.43
CA TRP A 100 1.90 -1.18 4.47
C TRP A 100 1.34 0.13 5.03
N PHE A 101 2.25 0.99 5.49
CA PHE A 101 1.95 2.34 5.96
C PHE A 101 1.81 3.29 4.77
N THR A 102 0.59 3.51 4.30
CA THR A 102 0.30 4.41 3.18
C THR A 102 0.41 5.87 3.62
N GLY A 103 1.06 6.71 2.80
CA GLY A 103 1.14 8.16 3.00
C GLY A 103 2.22 8.61 3.99
N VAL A 104 3.26 7.80 4.21
CA VAL A 104 4.38 8.13 5.10
C VAL A 104 5.35 9.13 4.48
N PRO A 105 5.85 8.99 3.24
CA PRO A 105 6.75 9.98 2.65
C PRO A 105 6.12 11.38 2.67
N HIS A 106 6.96 12.41 2.93
CA HIS A 106 6.48 13.78 3.00
C HIS A 106 5.95 14.23 1.63
N HIS A 107 4.65 14.52 1.57
CA HIS A 107 3.94 14.99 0.37
C HIS A 107 3.42 16.42 0.55
N ALA A 108 3.07 17.09 -0.52
CA ALA A 108 2.52 18.43 -0.51
C ALA A 108 1.16 18.46 0.23
N LEU A 109 0.98 19.42 1.13
CA LEU A 109 -0.20 19.56 1.99
C LEU A 109 -0.44 20.99 2.42
N ILE A 110 -1.67 21.32 2.85
CA ILE A 110 -2.04 22.68 3.26
C ILE A 110 -2.11 22.77 4.79
N ALA A 111 -0.94 22.85 5.39
CA ALA A 111 -0.74 23.17 6.80
C ALA A 111 0.59 23.91 6.97
N ASP A 112 0.66 24.83 7.92
CA ASP A 112 1.84 25.65 8.16
C ASP A 112 2.87 24.90 9.03
N TYR A 113 4.00 24.58 8.43
CA TYR A 113 5.18 24.00 9.06
C TYR A 113 6.42 24.88 8.89
N SER A 114 6.26 26.18 8.58
CA SER A 114 7.34 27.14 8.38
C SER A 114 8.27 27.26 9.59
N ALA A 115 7.75 27.09 10.81
CA ALA A 115 8.53 27.03 12.05
C ALA A 115 9.56 25.87 12.07
N TYR A 116 9.37 24.84 11.25
CA TYR A 116 10.27 23.69 11.07
C TYR A 116 11.11 23.78 9.80
N GLY A 117 11.11 24.94 9.13
CA GLY A 117 11.82 25.18 7.87
C GLY A 117 11.18 24.53 6.64
N ILE A 118 9.98 23.99 6.75
CA ILE A 118 9.21 23.43 5.64
C ILE A 118 8.47 24.57 4.95
N SER A 119 8.64 24.70 3.64
CA SER A 119 7.93 25.70 2.83
C SER A 119 6.44 25.36 2.75
N ASP A 120 5.60 26.40 2.79
CA ASP A 120 4.17 26.26 2.52
C ASP A 120 3.95 25.73 1.08
N ASP A 121 2.92 24.89 0.94
CA ASP A 121 2.48 24.44 -0.35
C ASP A 121 1.32 25.30 -0.87
N ASP A 122 1.26 25.44 -2.18
CA ASP A 122 0.30 26.27 -2.87
C ASP A 122 -0.99 25.49 -3.14
N PRO A 123 -2.15 25.92 -2.59
CA PRO A 123 -3.42 25.23 -2.79
C PRO A 123 -3.86 25.07 -4.24
N ASP A 124 -3.38 25.92 -5.15
CA ASP A 124 -3.71 25.85 -6.57
C ASP A 124 -3.06 24.63 -7.26
N VAL A 125 -2.06 23.99 -6.61
CA VAL A 125 -1.41 22.76 -7.08
C VAL A 125 -1.39 21.65 -6.00
N VAL A 126 -2.35 21.66 -5.08
CA VAL A 126 -2.55 20.59 -4.07
C VAL A 126 -3.99 20.11 -4.11
N LYS A 127 -4.22 18.82 -4.19
CA LYS A 127 -5.56 18.21 -4.14
C LYS A 127 -6.03 18.02 -2.70
N GLY A 128 -7.19 18.59 -2.36
CA GLY A 128 -7.71 18.56 -0.99
C GLY A 128 -6.87 19.43 -0.03
N ARG A 129 -7.12 19.26 1.26
CA ARG A 129 -6.39 20.01 2.29
C ARG A 129 -5.21 19.23 2.87
N ALA A 130 -5.35 17.95 3.03
CA ALA A 130 -4.28 17.07 3.51
C ALA A 130 -3.32 16.62 2.39
N GLY A 131 -3.59 17.01 1.15
CA GLY A 131 -2.79 16.66 -0.03
C GLY A 131 -2.87 15.19 -0.44
N SER A 132 -2.43 14.92 -1.67
CA SER A 132 -2.27 13.55 -2.14
C SER A 132 -1.02 12.92 -1.55
N PRO A 133 -1.11 11.71 -0.95
CA PRO A 133 0.07 10.98 -0.49
C PRO A 133 1.03 10.62 -1.62
N TYR A 134 0.57 10.73 -2.86
CA TYR A 134 1.33 10.45 -4.08
C TYR A 134 1.96 11.70 -4.72
N ALA A 135 1.72 12.90 -4.20
CA ALA A 135 2.45 14.13 -4.57
C ALA A 135 3.64 14.33 -3.60
N VAL A 136 4.62 13.43 -3.67
CA VAL A 136 5.78 13.43 -2.74
C VAL A 136 6.61 14.69 -2.93
N LYS A 137 6.85 15.42 -1.83
CA LYS A 137 7.63 16.66 -1.77
C LYS A 137 9.06 16.44 -1.27
N ASP A 138 9.26 15.44 -0.39
CA ASP A 138 10.57 15.09 0.15
C ASP A 138 10.67 13.58 0.41
N TYR A 139 11.50 12.88 -0.33
CA TYR A 139 11.71 11.44 -0.17
C TYR A 139 12.60 11.05 1.01
N TYR A 140 13.33 11.99 1.60
CA TYR A 140 14.21 11.74 2.75
C TYR A 140 13.56 12.11 4.09
N SER A 141 12.26 12.44 4.06
CA SER A 141 11.49 12.80 5.24
C SER A 141 10.10 12.16 5.22
N VAL A 142 9.43 12.22 6.37
CA VAL A 142 8.06 11.76 6.53
C VAL A 142 7.10 12.94 6.66
N ASN A 143 5.82 12.70 6.37
CA ASN A 143 4.76 13.69 6.48
C ASN A 143 4.72 14.27 7.91
N PRO A 144 4.90 15.59 8.09
CA PRO A 144 4.93 16.23 9.41
C PRO A 144 3.62 16.12 10.17
N ASP A 145 2.48 15.97 9.48
CA ASP A 145 1.18 15.74 10.13
C ASP A 145 1.17 14.50 11.02
N LEU A 146 1.98 13.48 10.68
CA LEU A 146 1.98 12.18 11.35
C LEU A 146 2.80 12.15 12.65
N ALA A 147 3.58 13.18 12.92
CA ALA A 147 4.36 13.27 14.15
C ALA A 147 3.63 14.05 15.25
N VAL A 148 3.89 13.70 16.51
CA VAL A 148 3.49 14.51 17.66
C VAL A 148 4.35 15.79 17.71
N ASP A 149 5.67 15.62 17.50
CA ASP A 149 6.59 16.73 17.29
C ASP A 149 7.11 16.70 15.84
N PRO A 150 6.71 17.65 14.98
CA PRO A 150 7.21 17.70 13.60
C PRO A 150 8.74 17.81 13.46
N ALA A 151 9.46 18.31 14.48
CA ALA A 151 10.93 18.32 14.48
C ALA A 151 11.51 16.90 14.59
N GLU A 152 10.84 16.02 15.34
CA GLU A 152 11.26 14.64 15.60
C GLU A 152 10.55 13.60 14.69
N ARG A 153 9.88 14.06 13.64
CA ARG A 153 9.02 13.21 12.79
C ARG A 153 9.67 11.94 12.27
N LEU A 154 10.95 12.01 11.88
CA LEU A 154 11.68 10.85 11.38
C LEU A 154 11.99 9.85 12.50
N GLN A 155 12.37 10.35 13.67
CA GLN A 155 12.62 9.53 14.86
C GLN A 155 11.36 8.85 15.36
N GLU A 156 10.19 9.54 15.30
CA GLU A 156 8.90 8.95 15.66
C GLU A 156 8.53 7.82 14.70
N PHE A 157 8.80 7.97 13.40
CA PHE A 157 8.57 6.90 12.43
C PHE A 157 9.55 5.73 12.63
N GLN A 158 10.83 6.00 12.89
CA GLN A 158 11.79 4.93 13.23
C GLN A 158 11.36 4.16 14.48
N ALA A 159 10.82 4.85 15.49
CA ALA A 159 10.26 4.20 16.68
C ALA A 159 9.04 3.32 16.34
N LEU A 160 8.20 3.73 15.37
CA LEU A 160 7.08 2.92 14.89
C LEU A 160 7.58 1.68 14.12
N ILE A 161 8.60 1.80 13.27
CA ILE A 161 9.23 0.65 12.61
C ILE A 161 9.71 -0.36 13.67
N ALA A 162 10.48 0.10 14.65
CA ALA A 162 11.00 -0.76 15.71
C ALA A 162 9.87 -1.45 16.51
N ARG A 163 8.79 -0.71 16.84
CA ARG A 163 7.61 -1.26 17.51
C ARG A 163 6.93 -2.33 16.67
N THR A 164 6.76 -2.08 15.37
CA THR A 164 6.14 -3.04 14.42
C THR A 164 6.96 -4.34 14.35
N HIS A 165 8.29 -4.23 14.28
CA HIS A 165 9.19 -5.39 14.32
C HIS A 165 9.09 -6.17 15.65
N GLN A 166 8.98 -5.48 16.79
CA GLN A 166 8.78 -6.14 18.10
C GLN A 166 7.51 -6.98 18.15
N HIS A 167 6.48 -6.63 17.37
CA HIS A 167 5.27 -7.43 17.19
C HIS A 167 5.40 -8.52 16.11
N GLY A 168 6.58 -8.71 15.53
CA GLY A 168 6.84 -9.73 14.51
C GLY A 168 6.12 -9.46 13.19
N MET A 169 6.01 -8.19 12.81
CA MET A 169 5.48 -7.74 11.51
C MET A 169 6.52 -6.90 10.79
N GLN A 170 6.50 -6.95 9.46
CA GLN A 170 7.39 -6.19 8.59
C GLN A 170 6.73 -4.89 8.15
N VAL A 171 7.55 -3.90 7.76
CA VAL A 171 7.13 -2.55 7.40
C VAL A 171 7.31 -2.30 5.91
N LEU A 172 6.24 -1.90 5.23
CA LEU A 172 6.24 -1.46 3.84
C LEU A 172 5.83 0.00 3.76
N ILE A 173 6.45 0.76 2.85
CA ILE A 173 6.05 2.13 2.51
C ILE A 173 5.90 2.29 1.00
N ASP A 174 5.22 3.38 0.57
CA ASP A 174 5.11 3.73 -0.84
C ASP A 174 6.41 4.35 -1.38
N ILE A 175 6.74 3.99 -2.61
CA ILE A 175 7.61 4.76 -3.50
C ILE A 175 6.79 5.12 -4.74
N VAL A 176 6.81 6.40 -5.13
CA VAL A 176 6.04 6.97 -6.23
C VAL A 176 7.01 7.40 -7.35
N PRO A 177 7.50 6.48 -8.19
CA PRO A 177 8.59 6.81 -9.09
C PRO A 177 8.13 7.55 -10.34
N ASN A 178 6.87 7.41 -10.74
CA ASN A 178 6.36 8.04 -11.96
C ASN A 178 6.36 9.58 -11.91
N HIS A 179 6.18 10.17 -10.70
CA HIS A 179 6.01 11.62 -10.52
C HIS A 179 6.37 12.06 -9.10
N VAL A 180 6.52 13.36 -8.92
CA VAL A 180 6.68 14.03 -7.61
C VAL A 180 5.81 15.29 -7.57
N ALA A 181 5.65 15.91 -6.40
CA ALA A 181 4.99 17.21 -6.28
C ALA A 181 5.68 18.27 -7.13
N ARG A 182 4.93 19.27 -7.66
CA ARG A 182 5.54 20.42 -8.36
C ARG A 182 6.50 21.19 -7.50
N SER A 183 6.20 21.28 -6.18
CA SER A 183 7.02 21.95 -5.17
C SER A 183 8.10 21.03 -4.57
N TYR A 184 8.55 19.96 -5.27
CA TYR A 184 9.56 19.04 -4.74
C TYR A 184 10.79 19.78 -4.20
N GLN A 185 11.05 19.60 -2.93
CA GLN A 185 12.21 20.14 -2.23
C GLN A 185 12.51 19.29 -0.99
N SER A 186 13.66 18.63 -0.97
CA SER A 186 14.07 17.84 0.19
C SER A 186 14.91 18.67 1.16
N LEU A 187 14.44 18.76 2.40
CA LEU A 187 15.17 19.40 3.50
C LEU A 187 16.01 18.37 4.27
N ALA A 188 15.63 17.10 4.24
CA ALA A 188 16.27 16.02 5.01
C ALA A 188 17.28 15.21 4.19
N LYS A 189 17.53 15.56 2.92
CA LYS A 189 18.47 14.84 2.06
C LYS A 189 19.88 14.79 2.64
N PRO A 190 20.61 13.69 2.44
CA PRO A 190 22.01 13.59 2.84
C PRO A 190 22.89 14.66 2.20
N ALA A 191 23.99 15.03 2.88
CA ALA A 191 24.92 16.00 2.36
C ALA A 191 25.48 15.58 0.98
N GLY A 192 25.46 16.51 0.03
CA GLY A 192 25.93 16.26 -1.34
C GLY A 192 24.88 15.68 -2.28
N VAL A 193 23.68 15.33 -1.80
CA VAL A 193 22.54 14.89 -2.64
C VAL A 193 21.84 16.11 -3.24
N ALA A 194 21.68 16.11 -4.57
CA ALA A 194 20.93 17.13 -5.29
C ALA A 194 19.44 16.72 -5.41
N ASP A 195 18.53 17.68 -5.27
CA ASP A 195 17.10 17.48 -5.51
C ASP A 195 16.82 17.08 -6.96
N PHE A 196 15.66 16.47 -7.20
CA PHE A 196 15.16 16.29 -8.55
C PHE A 196 15.07 17.66 -9.25
N GLY A 197 15.59 17.73 -10.48
CA GLY A 197 15.58 18.91 -11.31
C GLY A 197 16.66 19.96 -11.00
N ALA A 198 17.45 19.80 -9.95
CA ALA A 198 18.45 20.80 -9.54
C ALA A 198 19.55 21.05 -10.58
N ASN A 199 19.86 20.07 -11.42
CA ASN A 199 20.89 20.11 -12.45
C ASN A 199 20.33 20.02 -13.87
N ASP A 200 19.00 20.14 -14.05
CA ASP A 200 18.34 19.97 -15.33
C ASP A 200 18.64 21.13 -16.29
N ASP A 201 18.85 20.83 -17.57
CA ASP A 201 18.79 21.79 -18.64
C ASP A 201 17.33 22.11 -18.99
N THR A 202 16.83 23.22 -18.48
CA THR A 202 15.44 23.66 -18.66
C THR A 202 15.18 24.33 -20.02
N SER A 203 16.21 24.52 -20.83
CA SER A 203 16.09 25.12 -22.18
C SER A 203 15.60 24.12 -23.23
N VAL A 204 15.57 22.82 -22.91
CA VAL A 204 15.18 21.75 -23.82
C VAL A 204 13.98 20.96 -23.26
N VAL A 205 13.20 20.36 -24.16
CA VAL A 205 12.07 19.47 -23.74
C VAL A 205 12.57 18.24 -23.00
N TYR A 206 13.72 17.71 -23.44
CA TYR A 206 14.30 16.48 -22.94
C TYR A 206 15.83 16.53 -23.01
N ALA A 207 16.47 16.10 -21.97
CA ALA A 207 17.84 15.62 -21.96
C ALA A 207 17.88 14.30 -21.15
N ARG A 208 18.79 13.37 -21.49
CA ARG A 208 18.84 12.03 -20.90
C ARG A 208 18.88 12.06 -19.37
N ASP A 209 19.73 12.93 -18.83
CA ASP A 209 20.00 13.03 -17.40
C ASP A 209 19.21 14.16 -16.70
N ASN A 210 18.29 14.87 -17.41
CA ASN A 210 17.27 15.67 -16.78
C ASN A 210 16.32 14.79 -15.97
N ASN A 211 15.93 15.26 -14.80
CA ASN A 211 14.94 14.55 -14.00
C ASN A 211 13.50 14.78 -14.45
N PHE A 212 13.24 15.88 -15.17
CA PHE A 212 11.93 16.26 -15.67
C PHE A 212 11.92 16.50 -17.18
N TYR A 213 10.70 16.53 -17.74
CA TYR A 213 10.42 17.05 -19.08
C TYR A 213 9.88 18.47 -18.96
N TYR A 214 10.30 19.36 -19.86
CA TYR A 214 9.96 20.78 -19.82
C TYR A 214 9.13 21.21 -21.04
N VAL A 215 8.47 22.39 -20.91
CA VAL A 215 7.84 23.13 -21.99
C VAL A 215 8.63 24.43 -22.15
N PRO A 216 9.74 24.43 -22.93
CA PRO A 216 10.68 25.57 -22.99
C PRO A 216 9.99 26.84 -23.44
N GLY A 217 10.23 27.93 -22.71
CA GLY A 217 9.70 29.26 -23.04
C GLY A 217 8.27 29.54 -22.59
N GLU A 218 7.60 28.58 -21.96
CA GLU A 218 6.25 28.75 -21.42
C GLU A 218 6.24 28.55 -19.90
N ALA A 219 5.63 29.47 -19.16
CA ALA A 219 5.41 29.32 -17.72
C ALA A 219 4.16 28.48 -17.47
N PHE A 220 4.18 27.71 -16.37
CA PHE A 220 3.03 26.96 -15.93
C PHE A 220 1.83 27.87 -15.63
N GLN A 221 0.65 27.41 -15.99
CA GLN A 221 -0.62 28.02 -15.63
C GLN A 221 -1.49 26.98 -14.96
N VAL A 222 -2.14 27.35 -13.87
CA VAL A 222 -3.13 26.48 -13.23
C VAL A 222 -4.26 26.14 -14.21
N PRO A 223 -4.87 24.94 -14.13
CA PRO A 223 -5.96 24.56 -15.01
C PRO A 223 -7.18 25.44 -14.81
N ASP A 224 -8.08 25.47 -15.80
CA ASP A 224 -9.41 26.05 -15.61
C ASP A 224 -10.21 25.16 -14.66
N TRP A 225 -10.75 25.74 -13.59
CA TRP A 225 -11.53 25.02 -12.61
C TRP A 225 -12.94 24.73 -13.13
N PRO A 226 -13.48 23.51 -12.91
CA PRO A 226 -14.90 23.25 -13.11
C PRO A 226 -15.78 24.22 -12.32
N ALA A 227 -16.97 24.52 -12.84
CA ALA A 227 -17.85 25.53 -12.25
C ALA A 227 -18.33 25.18 -10.81
N ASP A 228 -18.31 23.91 -10.46
CA ASP A 228 -18.69 23.36 -9.16
C ASP A 228 -17.49 23.11 -8.24
N TYR A 229 -16.27 23.43 -8.69
CA TYR A 229 -15.03 23.27 -7.91
C TYR A 229 -14.50 24.62 -7.43
N GLN A 230 -14.10 24.66 -6.19
CA GLN A 230 -13.37 25.78 -5.60
C GLN A 230 -12.19 25.25 -4.79
N VAL A 231 -11.03 25.85 -4.98
CA VAL A 231 -9.83 25.53 -4.20
C VAL A 231 -10.17 25.61 -2.71
N LEU A 232 -9.79 24.61 -1.93
CA LEU A 232 -10.08 24.46 -0.50
C LEU A 232 -11.59 24.60 -0.14
N GLY A 233 -12.49 24.27 -1.07
CA GLY A 233 -13.93 24.46 -0.87
C GLY A 233 -14.32 25.92 -0.72
N GLY A 234 -13.60 26.86 -1.32
CA GLY A 234 -13.83 28.30 -1.26
C GLY A 234 -13.35 28.97 0.03
N GLN A 235 -12.58 28.28 0.87
CA GLN A 235 -11.98 28.90 2.05
C GLN A 235 -10.79 29.77 1.65
N ALA A 236 -10.69 30.98 2.22
CA ALA A 236 -9.63 31.91 1.94
C ALA A 236 -8.25 31.36 2.35
N HIS A 237 -7.27 31.47 1.45
CA HIS A 237 -5.88 31.15 1.70
C HIS A 237 -5.00 32.15 0.95
N PRO A 238 -3.89 32.64 1.52
CA PRO A 238 -3.05 33.65 0.86
C PRO A 238 -2.48 33.24 -0.50
N LEU A 239 -2.21 31.95 -0.69
CA LEU A 239 -1.67 31.37 -1.91
C LEU A 239 -2.74 30.80 -2.85
N ALA A 240 -4.02 30.82 -2.52
CA ALA A 240 -5.10 30.43 -3.42
C ALA A 240 -5.49 31.63 -4.30
N ASP A 241 -4.59 32.03 -5.18
CA ASP A 241 -4.71 33.23 -6.02
C ASP A 241 -4.81 32.91 -7.53
N GLY A 242 -4.89 31.62 -7.87
CA GLY A 242 -4.96 31.14 -9.25
C GLY A 242 -3.62 31.16 -9.98
N GLN A 243 -2.50 31.22 -9.27
CA GLN A 243 -1.17 31.27 -9.85
C GLN A 243 -0.24 30.28 -9.16
N PHE A 244 0.71 29.74 -9.92
CA PHE A 244 1.83 28.96 -9.37
C PHE A 244 3.09 29.28 -10.15
N ASN A 245 4.18 29.61 -9.45
CA ASN A 245 5.41 30.06 -10.08
C ASN A 245 6.29 28.88 -10.50
N GLU A 246 6.16 28.44 -11.76
CA GLU A 246 7.01 27.43 -12.38
C GLU A 246 7.33 27.88 -13.82
N ASN A 247 8.61 28.18 -14.12
CA ASN A 247 9.06 28.63 -15.44
C ASN A 247 10.45 28.04 -15.77
N PRO A 248 10.57 27.24 -16.86
CA PRO A 248 9.49 26.76 -17.72
C PRO A 248 8.59 25.74 -17.03
N ALA A 249 7.38 25.56 -17.56
CA ALA A 249 6.46 24.54 -17.11
C ALA A 249 7.04 23.13 -17.30
N LYS A 250 6.69 22.21 -16.41
CA LYS A 250 7.02 20.78 -16.51
C LYS A 250 5.80 19.96 -16.94
N TRP A 251 6.03 18.83 -17.60
CA TRP A 251 4.95 17.91 -17.91
C TRP A 251 4.28 17.40 -16.62
N THR A 252 2.96 17.21 -16.66
CA THR A 252 2.22 16.67 -15.52
C THR A 252 2.55 15.21 -15.26
N GLY A 253 2.24 14.71 -14.07
CA GLY A 253 2.50 13.32 -13.67
C GLY A 253 1.92 12.26 -14.63
N ASN A 254 0.76 12.52 -15.23
CA ASN A 254 0.17 11.63 -16.25
C ASN A 254 0.75 11.86 -17.66
N GLY A 255 1.71 12.81 -17.83
CA GLY A 255 2.42 13.04 -19.08
C GLY A 255 1.77 14.06 -20.00
N ALA A 256 0.83 14.89 -19.54
CA ALA A 256 0.33 16.03 -20.31
C ALA A 256 1.45 17.04 -20.55
N ARG A 257 1.57 17.54 -21.79
CA ARG A 257 2.71 18.33 -22.30
C ARG A 257 2.41 19.82 -22.44
N ALA A 258 1.24 20.26 -21.99
CA ALA A 258 0.82 21.64 -22.05
C ALA A 258 1.29 22.44 -20.83
N ALA A 259 1.69 23.69 -21.00
CA ALA A 259 1.98 24.60 -19.90
C ALA A 259 0.73 24.91 -19.04
N LYS A 260 -0.47 24.86 -19.65
CA LYS A 260 -1.78 24.88 -18.98
C LYS A 260 -2.43 23.51 -19.14
N PRO A 261 -2.32 22.59 -18.15
CA PRO A 261 -2.96 21.27 -18.23
C PRO A 261 -4.49 21.37 -18.05
N ALA A 262 -5.21 20.30 -18.33
CA ALA A 262 -6.61 20.16 -17.99
C ALA A 262 -6.79 19.85 -16.49
N PHE A 263 -8.00 20.07 -15.96
CA PHE A 263 -8.30 19.79 -14.54
C PHE A 263 -8.19 18.29 -14.17
N ASP A 264 -8.46 17.41 -15.11
CA ASP A 264 -8.34 15.96 -14.97
C ASP A 264 -6.93 15.41 -15.23
N ASP A 265 -6.00 16.27 -15.69
CA ASP A 265 -4.58 15.96 -15.62
C ASP A 265 -4.09 15.94 -14.17
N TRP A 266 -2.95 15.28 -13.92
CA TRP A 266 -2.36 15.29 -12.58
C TRP A 266 -1.54 16.58 -12.39
N TYR A 267 -2.25 17.72 -12.39
CA TYR A 267 -1.66 19.06 -12.40
C TYR A 267 -0.84 19.38 -11.15
N GLU A 268 -1.10 18.67 -10.04
CA GLU A 268 -0.37 18.82 -8.78
C GLU A 268 1.00 18.13 -8.78
N THR A 269 1.29 17.33 -9.81
CA THR A 269 2.52 16.54 -9.92
C THR A 269 3.25 16.80 -11.24
N VAL A 270 4.54 16.43 -11.26
CA VAL A 270 5.41 16.53 -12.43
C VAL A 270 6.01 15.17 -12.78
N LYS A 271 6.02 14.83 -14.08
CA LYS A 271 6.52 13.58 -14.63
C LYS A 271 8.03 13.48 -14.47
N ILE A 272 8.49 12.35 -13.91
CA ILE A 272 9.93 12.05 -13.86
C ILE A 272 10.38 11.44 -15.19
N ASN A 273 11.55 11.85 -15.63
CA ASN A 273 12.22 11.36 -16.83
C ASN A 273 13.16 10.20 -16.48
N TYR A 274 12.96 9.08 -17.11
CA TYR A 274 13.76 7.86 -16.97
C TYR A 274 14.68 7.59 -18.17
N GLY A 275 15.00 8.59 -18.98
CA GLY A 275 15.72 8.40 -20.24
C GLY A 275 14.82 7.90 -21.37
N VAL A 276 13.52 8.21 -21.30
CA VAL A 276 12.54 7.94 -22.36
C VAL A 276 12.31 9.22 -23.13
N ARG A 277 12.65 9.22 -24.44
CA ARG A 277 12.45 10.40 -25.28
C ARG A 277 10.96 10.69 -25.52
N PRO A 278 10.59 11.92 -25.88
CA PRO A 278 9.20 12.28 -26.18
C PRO A 278 8.53 11.46 -27.30
N ASP A 279 9.31 10.81 -28.15
CA ASP A 279 8.85 9.89 -29.21
C ASP A 279 8.68 8.43 -28.72
N GLY A 280 8.98 8.18 -27.43
CA GLY A 280 8.90 6.85 -26.82
C GLY A 280 10.15 6.00 -26.96
N SER A 281 11.21 6.47 -27.65
CA SER A 281 12.49 5.74 -27.75
C SER A 281 13.29 5.87 -26.44
N TYR A 282 14.16 4.88 -26.20
CA TYR A 282 14.92 4.76 -24.95
C TYR A 282 16.37 5.22 -25.13
N ASP A 283 16.89 5.89 -24.09
CA ASP A 283 18.25 6.43 -24.03
C ASP A 283 19.10 5.76 -22.94
N PHE A 284 18.89 4.44 -22.81
CA PHE A 284 19.59 3.56 -21.88
C PHE A 284 19.71 2.15 -22.47
N ASP A 285 20.58 1.32 -21.89
CA ASP A 285 20.77 -0.06 -22.29
C ASP A 285 19.50 -0.90 -22.03
N ARG A 286 19.12 -1.73 -23.02
CA ARG A 286 17.98 -2.63 -22.90
C ARG A 286 18.41 -3.97 -22.34
N LEU A 287 17.55 -4.58 -21.49
CA LEU A 287 17.75 -5.95 -21.02
C LEU A 287 17.60 -6.95 -22.19
N PRO A 288 18.53 -7.91 -22.33
CA PRO A 288 18.30 -9.05 -23.20
C PRO A 288 17.08 -9.88 -22.76
N ALA A 289 16.35 -10.44 -23.71
CA ALA A 289 15.10 -11.18 -23.43
C ALA A 289 15.29 -12.41 -22.51
N ASP A 290 16.47 -13.02 -22.52
CA ASP A 290 16.81 -14.16 -21.67
C ASP A 290 16.95 -13.79 -20.18
N TYR A 291 16.96 -12.48 -19.83
CA TYR A 291 16.97 -12.03 -18.45
C TYR A 291 15.64 -12.29 -17.72
N ALA A 292 14.55 -12.51 -18.43
CA ALA A 292 13.29 -12.96 -17.83
C ALA A 292 13.39 -14.29 -17.06
N GLN A 293 14.46 -15.06 -17.26
CA GLN A 293 14.70 -16.34 -16.58
C GLN A 293 15.90 -16.32 -15.65
N LYS A 294 16.48 -15.12 -15.40
CA LYS A 294 17.64 -14.94 -14.54
C LYS A 294 17.24 -14.38 -13.17
N ASP A 295 18.04 -14.70 -12.17
CA ASP A 295 17.86 -14.20 -10.82
C ASP A 295 18.31 -12.72 -10.67
N TRP A 296 17.98 -12.12 -9.54
CA TRP A 296 18.34 -10.74 -9.24
C TRP A 296 19.87 -10.52 -9.24
N GLN A 297 20.69 -11.54 -8.94
CA GLN A 297 22.14 -11.44 -8.95
C GLN A 297 22.65 -11.19 -10.38
N ALA A 298 22.12 -11.89 -11.37
CA ALA A 298 22.45 -11.67 -12.77
C ALA A 298 22.04 -10.28 -13.25
N HIS A 299 20.84 -9.81 -12.86
CA HIS A 299 20.38 -8.44 -13.16
C HIS A 299 21.29 -7.40 -12.50
N TYR A 300 21.67 -7.59 -11.24
CA TYR A 300 22.61 -6.71 -10.55
C TYR A 300 23.93 -6.62 -11.27
N GLN A 301 24.51 -7.76 -11.68
CA GLN A 301 25.77 -7.80 -12.45
C GLN A 301 25.64 -7.13 -13.83
N PHE A 302 24.50 -7.27 -14.51
CA PHE A 302 24.26 -6.62 -15.80
C PHE A 302 24.38 -5.11 -15.71
N TRP A 303 23.84 -4.53 -14.64
CA TRP A 303 23.85 -3.07 -14.44
C TRP A 303 25.15 -2.51 -13.89
N GLN A 304 26.08 -3.35 -13.43
CA GLN A 304 27.37 -2.88 -12.92
C GLN A 304 28.19 -2.22 -14.03
N GLY A 305 28.64 -0.99 -13.75
CA GLY A 305 29.45 -0.20 -14.67
C GLY A 305 28.70 0.40 -15.88
N LYS A 306 27.40 0.18 -15.98
CA LYS A 306 26.57 0.83 -17.00
C LYS A 306 26.19 2.24 -16.60
N SER A 307 26.15 3.14 -17.60
CA SER A 307 25.65 4.49 -17.40
C SER A 307 24.13 4.49 -17.48
N VAL A 308 23.47 4.81 -16.37
CA VAL A 308 22.01 4.95 -16.28
C VAL A 308 21.59 6.41 -16.12
N PRO A 309 20.34 6.80 -16.46
CA PRO A 309 19.82 8.14 -16.23
C PRO A 309 19.92 8.58 -14.76
N ASP A 310 20.09 9.88 -14.51
CA ASP A 310 20.27 10.42 -13.15
C ASP A 310 19.10 10.08 -12.20
N SER A 311 17.85 10.04 -12.71
CA SER A 311 16.69 9.66 -11.92
C SER A 311 16.79 8.24 -11.33
N TRP A 312 17.46 7.30 -12.04
CA TRP A 312 17.66 5.93 -11.55
C TRP A 312 18.60 5.91 -10.33
N LEU A 313 19.66 6.73 -10.37
CA LEU A 313 20.60 6.86 -9.25
C LEU A 313 19.90 7.45 -8.02
N LYS A 314 19.07 8.49 -8.23
CA LYS A 314 18.32 9.11 -7.13
C LYS A 314 17.36 8.12 -6.45
N PHE A 315 16.58 7.36 -7.22
CA PHE A 315 15.67 6.36 -6.61
C PHE A 315 16.40 5.20 -5.96
N ARG A 316 17.53 4.77 -6.50
CA ARG A 316 18.39 3.81 -5.81
C ARG A 316 18.80 4.34 -4.44
N ASP A 317 19.31 5.55 -4.37
CA ASP A 317 19.80 6.15 -3.13
C ASP A 317 18.65 6.38 -2.13
N ILE A 318 17.47 6.79 -2.59
CA ILE A 318 16.24 6.91 -1.78
C ILE A 318 15.87 5.54 -1.18
N THR A 319 15.80 4.48 -1.99
CA THR A 319 15.39 3.16 -1.48
C THR A 319 16.43 2.58 -0.53
N GLN A 320 17.73 2.78 -0.78
CA GLN A 320 18.80 2.39 0.15
C GLN A 320 18.70 3.15 1.48
N TYR A 321 18.38 4.44 1.46
CA TYR A 321 18.15 5.22 2.67
C TYR A 321 17.02 4.61 3.53
N TRP A 322 15.88 4.28 2.94
CA TRP A 322 14.75 3.70 3.67
C TRP A 322 15.04 2.29 4.21
N LEU A 323 15.75 1.45 3.44
CA LEU A 323 16.22 0.14 3.92
C LEU A 323 17.12 0.27 5.14
N GLN A 324 18.05 1.25 5.13
CA GLN A 324 18.94 1.53 6.26
C GLN A 324 18.18 2.01 7.52
N LEU A 325 17.01 2.62 7.35
CA LEU A 325 16.13 3.03 8.46
C LEU A 325 15.25 1.88 8.98
N GLY A 326 15.32 0.69 8.37
CA GLY A 326 14.60 -0.50 8.82
C GLY A 326 13.28 -0.78 8.09
N VAL A 327 13.01 -0.13 6.96
CA VAL A 327 11.89 -0.50 6.07
C VAL A 327 12.21 -1.84 5.40
N ASP A 328 11.24 -2.77 5.36
CA ASP A 328 11.45 -4.14 4.87
C ASP A 328 11.05 -4.33 3.40
N GLY A 329 10.43 -3.33 2.81
CA GLY A 329 10.03 -3.40 1.41
C GLY A 329 9.19 -2.21 0.97
N PHE A 330 8.75 -2.25 -0.28
CA PHE A 330 8.10 -1.12 -0.94
C PHE A 330 6.85 -1.53 -1.71
N ARG A 331 5.87 -0.63 -1.72
CA ARG A 331 4.79 -0.63 -2.71
C ARG A 331 5.09 0.46 -3.74
N TYR A 332 5.10 0.10 -5.00
CA TYR A 332 5.40 1.00 -6.10
C TYR A 332 4.12 1.50 -6.76
N ASP A 333 3.92 2.81 -6.68
CA ASP A 333 2.81 3.52 -7.32
C ASP A 333 3.02 3.59 -8.83
N MET A 334 1.94 3.35 -9.60
CA MET A 334 1.92 3.49 -11.07
C MET A 334 3.13 2.88 -11.77
N ALA A 335 3.55 1.69 -11.35
CA ALA A 335 4.79 1.06 -11.80
C ALA A 335 4.85 0.83 -13.32
N GLU A 336 3.70 0.57 -13.97
CA GLU A 336 3.63 0.35 -15.42
C GLU A 336 3.94 1.60 -16.27
N MET A 337 3.92 2.80 -15.67
CA MET A 337 4.27 4.05 -16.35
C MET A 337 5.79 4.33 -16.36
N VAL A 338 6.59 3.42 -15.82
CA VAL A 338 8.04 3.50 -15.70
C VAL A 338 8.69 2.30 -16.40
N PRO A 339 9.81 2.48 -17.15
CA PRO A 339 10.41 1.39 -17.91
C PRO A 339 10.79 0.17 -17.07
N VAL A 340 10.58 -1.03 -17.58
CA VAL A 340 10.90 -2.29 -16.89
C VAL A 340 12.40 -2.42 -16.58
N GLU A 341 13.26 -1.83 -17.39
CA GLU A 341 14.72 -1.79 -17.18
C GLU A 341 15.10 -1.01 -15.91
N PHE A 342 14.40 0.09 -15.63
CA PHE A 342 14.58 0.81 -14.36
C PHE A 342 14.24 -0.09 -13.18
N TRP A 343 13.16 -0.84 -13.26
CA TRP A 343 12.78 -1.78 -12.20
C TRP A 343 13.81 -2.89 -12.01
N SER A 344 14.30 -3.45 -13.10
CA SER A 344 15.42 -4.40 -13.05
C SER A 344 16.62 -3.81 -12.30
N TYR A 345 17.01 -2.58 -12.65
CA TYR A 345 18.09 -1.87 -11.98
C TYR A 345 17.81 -1.67 -10.48
N LEU A 346 16.66 -1.05 -10.15
CA LEU A 346 16.32 -0.67 -8.79
C LEU A 346 16.16 -1.90 -7.89
N ASN A 347 15.34 -2.87 -8.33
CA ASN A 347 15.01 -4.05 -7.53
C ASN A 347 16.21 -4.98 -7.34
N ALA A 348 17.09 -5.09 -8.34
CA ALA A 348 18.34 -5.82 -8.16
C ALA A 348 19.25 -5.18 -7.09
N HIS A 349 19.31 -3.83 -7.00
CA HIS A 349 20.06 -3.14 -5.95
C HIS A 349 19.40 -3.30 -4.57
N ILE A 350 18.06 -3.26 -4.50
CA ILE A 350 17.32 -3.52 -3.26
C ILE A 350 17.58 -4.95 -2.78
N LYS A 351 17.41 -5.95 -3.66
CA LYS A 351 17.65 -7.36 -3.32
C LYS A 351 19.12 -7.64 -2.97
N HIS A 352 20.06 -6.90 -3.52
CA HIS A 352 21.48 -6.99 -3.13
C HIS A 352 21.69 -6.53 -1.68
N THR A 353 20.96 -5.51 -1.23
CA THR A 353 21.03 -4.99 0.15
C THR A 353 20.19 -5.82 1.11
N ASN A 354 18.97 -6.16 0.73
CA ASN A 354 18.06 -7.02 1.48
C ASN A 354 17.39 -8.04 0.55
N PRO A 355 17.90 -9.28 0.45
CA PRO A 355 17.32 -10.32 -0.40
C PRO A 355 15.87 -10.68 -0.05
N GLN A 356 15.42 -10.38 1.17
CA GLN A 356 14.06 -10.64 1.64
C GLN A 356 13.11 -9.44 1.50
N ALA A 357 13.57 -8.32 0.92
CA ALA A 357 12.73 -7.16 0.71
C ALA A 357 11.44 -7.52 -0.02
N PHE A 358 10.29 -7.06 0.47
CA PHE A 358 8.97 -7.29 -0.13
C PHE A 358 8.68 -6.20 -1.17
N LEU A 359 8.54 -6.58 -2.43
CA LEU A 359 8.39 -5.65 -3.56
C LEU A 359 7.03 -5.87 -4.22
N LEU A 360 6.09 -4.97 -3.93
CA LEU A 360 4.72 -4.98 -4.46
C LEU A 360 4.54 -3.83 -5.45
N ALA A 361 4.00 -4.09 -6.64
CA ALA A 361 3.81 -3.08 -7.67
C ALA A 361 2.37 -2.96 -8.15
N GLU A 362 1.99 -1.73 -8.45
CA GLU A 362 0.76 -1.40 -9.14
C GLU A 362 0.97 -1.47 -10.65
N VAL A 363 0.45 -2.54 -11.27
CA VAL A 363 0.43 -2.77 -12.72
C VAL A 363 -0.98 -3.20 -13.09
N TYR A 364 -1.64 -2.48 -14.01
CA TYR A 364 -3.04 -2.70 -14.38
C TYR A 364 -3.22 -3.29 -15.78
N GLN A 365 -2.14 -3.39 -16.56
CA GLN A 365 -2.20 -4.00 -17.89
C GLN A 365 -1.77 -5.47 -17.81
N PRO A 366 -2.69 -6.46 -17.99
CA PRO A 366 -2.35 -7.89 -17.88
C PRO A 366 -1.27 -8.36 -18.85
N ALA A 367 -1.14 -7.69 -19.99
CA ALA A 367 -0.08 -7.96 -20.96
C ALA A 367 1.33 -7.68 -20.43
N LEU A 368 1.46 -6.82 -19.43
CA LEU A 368 2.74 -6.42 -18.81
C LEU A 368 3.11 -7.24 -17.57
N TYR A 369 2.19 -8.00 -16.98
CA TYR A 369 2.42 -8.67 -15.69
C TYR A 369 3.69 -9.50 -15.69
N ARG A 370 3.90 -10.35 -16.70
CA ARG A 370 5.08 -11.24 -16.79
C ARG A 370 6.39 -10.47 -16.91
N ASP A 371 6.40 -9.40 -17.70
CA ASP A 371 7.59 -8.56 -17.85
C ASP A 371 7.96 -7.86 -16.53
N TYR A 372 6.98 -7.34 -15.79
CA TYR A 372 7.24 -6.66 -14.51
C TYR A 372 7.64 -7.64 -13.41
N ILE A 373 7.11 -8.86 -13.40
CA ILE A 373 7.55 -9.92 -12.50
C ILE A 373 8.96 -10.40 -12.88
N GLN A 374 9.18 -10.78 -14.13
CA GLN A 374 10.38 -11.51 -14.56
C GLN A 374 11.56 -10.59 -14.87
N LEU A 375 11.32 -9.52 -15.66
CA LEU A 375 12.35 -8.54 -16.00
C LEU A 375 12.45 -7.43 -14.97
N GLY A 376 11.32 -6.98 -14.43
CA GLY A 376 11.25 -5.94 -13.41
C GLY A 376 11.60 -6.43 -12.00
N LEU A 377 11.68 -7.75 -11.78
CA LEU A 377 11.99 -8.37 -10.48
C LEU A 377 10.98 -7.98 -9.37
N MET A 378 9.70 -7.80 -9.73
CA MET A 378 8.64 -7.59 -8.74
C MET A 378 8.30 -8.92 -8.05
N ASP A 379 8.24 -8.94 -6.72
CA ASP A 379 7.77 -10.12 -6.01
C ASP A 379 6.28 -10.32 -6.23
N TYR A 380 5.52 -9.21 -6.21
CA TYR A 380 4.06 -9.24 -6.31
C TYR A 380 3.52 -8.06 -7.13
N LEU A 381 2.41 -8.32 -7.84
CA LEU A 381 1.58 -7.32 -8.49
C LEU A 381 0.17 -7.37 -7.92
N TYR A 382 -0.60 -6.27 -8.01
CA TYR A 382 -2.04 -6.31 -7.74
C TYR A 382 -2.78 -7.17 -8.78
N ASP A 383 -3.59 -8.11 -8.34
CA ASP A 383 -4.54 -8.81 -9.21
C ASP A 383 -5.85 -8.00 -9.37
N LYS A 384 -5.70 -6.78 -9.92
CA LYS A 384 -6.80 -5.80 -10.03
C LYS A 384 -7.68 -6.11 -11.24
N VAL A 385 -7.13 -6.09 -12.43
CA VAL A 385 -7.91 -6.04 -13.68
C VAL A 385 -8.56 -7.39 -14.01
N GLU A 386 -7.92 -8.49 -13.67
CA GLU A 386 -8.44 -9.83 -13.95
C GLU A 386 -9.29 -10.35 -12.77
N PHE A 387 -8.68 -10.60 -11.62
CA PHE A 387 -9.34 -11.28 -10.50
C PHE A 387 -10.26 -10.36 -9.71
N TYR A 388 -9.76 -9.21 -9.24
CA TYR A 388 -10.57 -8.28 -8.44
C TYR A 388 -11.80 -7.80 -9.20
N ASP A 389 -11.64 -7.35 -10.45
CA ASP A 389 -12.76 -6.82 -11.24
C ASP A 389 -13.83 -7.91 -11.51
N SER A 390 -13.41 -9.16 -11.77
CA SER A 390 -14.33 -10.29 -11.90
C SER A 390 -15.05 -10.58 -10.58
N LEU A 391 -14.31 -10.61 -9.46
CA LEU A 391 -14.87 -10.88 -8.13
C LEU A 391 -15.82 -9.75 -7.69
N LYS A 392 -15.51 -8.49 -8.02
CA LYS A 392 -16.39 -7.33 -7.79
C LYS A 392 -17.76 -7.52 -8.47
N LEU A 393 -17.76 -7.97 -9.71
CA LEU A 393 -19.02 -8.26 -10.43
C LEU A 393 -19.80 -9.42 -9.77
N VAL A 394 -19.11 -10.46 -9.30
CA VAL A 394 -19.74 -11.57 -8.56
C VAL A 394 -20.36 -11.08 -7.26
N MET A 395 -19.66 -10.27 -6.47
CA MET A 395 -20.20 -9.67 -5.24
C MET A 395 -21.43 -8.80 -5.47
N GLN A 396 -21.49 -8.14 -6.62
CA GLN A 396 -22.64 -7.33 -7.03
C GLN A 396 -23.81 -8.15 -7.62
N GLY A 397 -23.63 -9.46 -7.80
CA GLY A 397 -24.59 -10.33 -8.51
C GLY A 397 -24.71 -10.04 -10.02
N LYS A 398 -23.67 -9.44 -10.61
CA LYS A 398 -23.62 -9.03 -12.03
C LYS A 398 -22.70 -9.91 -12.89
N GLY A 399 -21.94 -10.80 -12.29
CA GLY A 399 -21.01 -11.70 -12.97
C GLY A 399 -21.11 -13.13 -12.49
N PRO A 400 -20.74 -14.13 -13.34
CA PRO A 400 -20.72 -15.53 -12.99
C PRO A 400 -19.41 -15.89 -12.25
N THR A 401 -19.47 -16.88 -11.35
CA THR A 401 -18.28 -17.38 -10.64
C THR A 401 -17.31 -18.13 -11.56
N SER A 402 -17.77 -18.67 -12.69
CA SER A 402 -16.90 -19.25 -13.73
C SER A 402 -15.87 -18.27 -14.31
N ALA A 403 -16.12 -16.95 -14.23
CA ALA A 403 -15.12 -15.96 -14.62
C ALA A 403 -13.85 -16.06 -13.77
N LEU A 404 -13.96 -16.35 -12.48
CA LEU A 404 -12.82 -16.53 -11.58
C LEU A 404 -11.98 -17.78 -11.93
N VAL A 405 -12.65 -18.87 -12.34
CA VAL A 405 -11.97 -20.08 -12.83
C VAL A 405 -11.14 -19.77 -14.07
N GLN A 406 -11.71 -19.00 -15.00
CA GLN A 406 -11.00 -18.59 -16.22
C GLN A 406 -9.78 -17.72 -15.91
N VAL A 407 -9.88 -16.81 -14.94
CA VAL A 407 -8.73 -15.99 -14.49
C VAL A 407 -7.63 -16.90 -13.94
N GLN A 408 -7.96 -17.83 -13.04
CA GLN A 408 -6.98 -18.78 -12.46
C GLN A 408 -6.27 -19.59 -13.55
N GLN A 409 -6.99 -20.03 -14.60
CA GLN A 409 -6.39 -20.76 -15.72
C GLN A 409 -5.43 -19.89 -16.54
N ARG A 410 -5.78 -18.62 -16.80
CA ARG A 410 -4.92 -17.69 -17.56
C ARG A 410 -3.66 -17.27 -16.79
N MET A 411 -3.75 -17.20 -15.47
CA MET A 411 -2.69 -16.73 -14.58
C MET A 411 -1.91 -17.86 -13.89
N ALA A 412 -2.16 -19.13 -14.26
CA ALA A 412 -1.63 -20.30 -13.57
C ALA A 412 -0.10 -20.30 -13.39
N ASP A 413 0.64 -19.70 -14.33
CA ASP A 413 2.11 -19.60 -14.29
C ASP A 413 2.62 -18.48 -13.37
N ILE A 414 1.81 -17.46 -13.08
CA ILE A 414 2.19 -16.29 -12.26
C ILE A 414 1.24 -16.04 -11.08
N GLU A 415 0.25 -16.90 -10.82
CA GLU A 415 -0.78 -16.69 -9.82
C GLU A 415 -0.21 -16.43 -8.42
N HIS A 416 0.93 -17.05 -8.09
CA HIS A 416 1.64 -16.91 -6.83
C HIS A 416 2.31 -15.53 -6.66
N HIS A 417 2.43 -14.75 -7.73
CA HIS A 417 2.89 -13.35 -7.71
C HIS A 417 1.73 -12.34 -7.68
N MET A 418 0.46 -12.78 -7.81
CA MET A 418 -0.69 -11.89 -7.94
C MET A 418 -1.34 -11.65 -6.58
N LEU A 419 -1.01 -10.54 -5.90
CA LEU A 419 -1.58 -10.19 -4.59
C LEU A 419 -3.08 -9.93 -4.71
N HIS A 420 -3.87 -10.68 -3.95
CA HIS A 420 -5.33 -10.55 -3.90
C HIS A 420 -5.79 -9.54 -2.84
N PHE A 421 -6.79 -8.75 -3.17
CA PHE A 421 -7.41 -7.78 -2.27
C PHE A 421 -8.89 -7.55 -2.63
N LEU A 422 -9.67 -6.95 -1.73
CA LEU A 422 -11.06 -6.55 -1.98
C LEU A 422 -11.28 -5.05 -1.85
N GLU A 423 -10.47 -4.38 -1.04
CA GLU A 423 -10.44 -2.93 -0.85
C GLU A 423 -9.00 -2.44 -0.81
N ASN A 424 -8.79 -1.23 -1.28
CA ASN A 424 -7.59 -0.42 -1.06
C ASN A 424 -7.97 1.06 -1.02
N HIS A 425 -6.99 1.95 -0.99
CA HIS A 425 -7.22 3.40 -0.92
C HIS A 425 -7.79 4.02 -2.21
N ASP A 426 -7.71 3.31 -3.36
CA ASP A 426 -8.21 3.77 -4.65
C ASP A 426 -9.57 3.18 -5.02
N GLU A 427 -9.92 2.04 -4.45
CA GLU A 427 -11.17 1.35 -4.75
C GLU A 427 -12.31 1.77 -3.81
N GLN A 428 -13.54 1.53 -4.27
CA GLN A 428 -14.73 1.72 -3.46
C GLN A 428 -14.75 0.73 -2.30
N ARG A 429 -15.27 1.14 -1.14
CA ARG A 429 -15.53 0.24 -0.03
C ARG A 429 -16.65 -0.74 -0.38
N ILE A 430 -16.54 -2.00 0.03
CA ILE A 430 -17.58 -3.04 -0.22
C ILE A 430 -18.93 -2.60 0.34
N ALA A 431 -18.95 -2.01 1.54
CA ALA A 431 -20.16 -1.54 2.19
C ALA A 431 -20.75 -0.27 1.57
N SER A 432 -20.03 0.43 0.67
CA SER A 432 -20.52 1.62 -0.02
C SER A 432 -21.75 1.29 -0.88
N PRO A 433 -22.77 2.16 -0.88
CA PRO A 433 -23.94 2.02 -1.77
C PRO A 433 -23.59 1.92 -3.26
N GLU A 434 -22.49 2.53 -3.68
CA GLU A 434 -22.02 2.53 -5.07
C GLU A 434 -21.30 1.23 -5.45
N PHE A 435 -20.95 0.38 -4.48
CA PHE A 435 -20.34 -0.92 -4.74
C PHE A 435 -21.34 -2.06 -4.44
N ALA A 436 -21.34 -2.58 -3.22
CA ALA A 436 -22.16 -3.73 -2.87
C ALA A 436 -23.26 -3.41 -1.81
N GLY A 437 -23.11 -2.29 -1.10
CA GLY A 437 -24.07 -1.79 -0.11
C GLY A 437 -24.20 -2.62 1.17
N ASP A 438 -23.39 -3.69 1.31
CA ASP A 438 -23.39 -4.58 2.47
C ASP A 438 -22.01 -5.21 2.62
N ALA A 439 -21.33 -4.94 3.72
CA ALA A 439 -19.99 -5.48 4.02
C ALA A 439 -19.96 -7.02 4.03
N ARG A 440 -21.07 -7.69 4.36
CA ARG A 440 -21.16 -9.15 4.40
C ARG A 440 -20.99 -9.79 3.03
N LYS A 441 -21.29 -9.10 1.94
CA LYS A 441 -21.04 -9.58 0.58
C LYS A 441 -19.55 -9.80 0.30
N GLY A 442 -18.68 -9.14 1.07
CA GLY A 442 -17.25 -9.38 1.07
C GLY A 442 -16.82 -10.70 1.73
N MET A 443 -17.66 -11.33 2.56
CA MET A 443 -17.24 -12.54 3.28
C MET A 443 -16.91 -13.73 2.36
N PRO A 444 -17.82 -14.20 1.47
CA PRO A 444 -17.48 -15.27 0.53
C PRO A 444 -16.37 -14.87 -0.45
N ALA A 445 -16.31 -13.59 -0.84
CA ALA A 445 -15.26 -13.07 -1.68
C ALA A 445 -13.90 -13.12 -1.00
N MET A 446 -13.83 -12.78 0.29
CA MET A 446 -12.58 -12.87 1.05
C MET A 446 -12.11 -14.31 1.26
N VAL A 447 -13.02 -15.27 1.48
CA VAL A 447 -12.66 -16.69 1.51
C VAL A 447 -12.02 -17.12 0.20
N VAL A 448 -12.63 -16.79 -0.93
CA VAL A 448 -12.07 -17.09 -2.25
C VAL A 448 -10.74 -16.38 -2.46
N SER A 449 -10.69 -15.07 -2.27
CA SER A 449 -9.49 -14.23 -2.44
C SER A 449 -8.31 -14.72 -1.58
N THR A 450 -8.59 -15.18 -0.36
CA THR A 450 -7.56 -15.65 0.57
C THR A 450 -7.08 -17.06 0.26
N LEU A 451 -7.95 -17.98 -0.20
CA LEU A 451 -7.64 -19.41 -0.23
C LEU A 451 -7.40 -19.97 -1.63
N ILE A 452 -7.71 -19.25 -2.70
CA ILE A 452 -7.62 -19.77 -4.08
C ILE A 452 -6.17 -19.86 -4.58
N SER A 453 -5.27 -19.00 -4.09
CA SER A 453 -3.89 -18.83 -4.53
C SER A 453 -2.91 -18.95 -3.38
N SER A 454 -1.62 -19.17 -3.68
CA SER A 454 -0.51 -19.07 -2.73
C SER A 454 0.00 -17.64 -2.56
N SER A 455 -0.45 -16.70 -3.38
CA SER A 455 -0.06 -15.28 -3.33
C SER A 455 -0.48 -14.61 -2.01
N PRO A 456 0.15 -13.49 -1.62
CA PRO A 456 -0.29 -12.70 -0.46
C PRO A 456 -1.74 -12.24 -0.59
N THR A 457 -2.38 -12.07 0.57
CA THR A 457 -3.70 -11.43 0.67
C THR A 457 -3.55 -10.11 1.38
N MET A 458 -4.19 -9.05 0.85
CA MET A 458 -4.19 -7.73 1.48
C MET A 458 -5.57 -7.42 2.07
N LEU A 459 -5.55 -6.82 3.25
CA LEU A 459 -6.70 -6.27 3.97
C LEU A 459 -6.50 -4.77 4.14
N TYR A 460 -7.44 -3.94 3.68
CA TYR A 460 -7.42 -2.51 3.90
C TYR A 460 -8.09 -2.16 5.23
N PHE A 461 -7.49 -1.25 6.02
CA PHE A 461 -8.02 -0.87 7.34
C PHE A 461 -9.49 -0.44 7.27
N GLY A 462 -10.28 -0.88 8.24
CA GLY A 462 -11.71 -0.62 8.28
C GLY A 462 -12.56 -1.61 7.48
N GLN A 463 -12.00 -2.37 6.52
CA GLN A 463 -12.71 -3.43 5.79
C GLN A 463 -13.25 -4.49 6.76
N GLU A 464 -12.45 -4.87 7.76
CA GLU A 464 -12.77 -5.86 8.77
C GLU A 464 -13.91 -5.46 9.72
N VAL A 465 -14.31 -4.20 9.69
CA VAL A 465 -15.46 -3.68 10.47
C VAL A 465 -16.56 -3.10 9.58
N GLY A 466 -16.43 -3.24 8.25
CA GLY A 466 -17.45 -2.88 7.28
C GLY A 466 -17.60 -1.38 7.07
N GLU A 467 -16.49 -0.64 7.00
CA GLU A 467 -16.50 0.80 6.72
C GLU A 467 -17.12 1.13 5.35
N PRO A 468 -18.17 1.96 5.25
CA PRO A 468 -18.82 2.29 3.99
C PRO A 468 -18.17 3.45 3.22
N ALA A 469 -17.47 4.38 3.90
CA ALA A 469 -16.89 5.59 3.32
C ALA A 469 -17.85 6.33 2.36
N SER A 470 -19.05 6.64 2.82
CA SER A 470 -20.12 7.23 2.02
C SER A 470 -20.31 8.74 2.27
N GLU A 471 -19.43 9.35 3.08
CA GLU A 471 -19.49 10.77 3.39
C GLU A 471 -18.63 11.60 2.42
N ASP A 472 -19.12 12.80 2.10
CA ASP A 472 -18.38 13.80 1.33
C ASP A 472 -17.35 14.51 2.22
N ALA A 473 -16.08 14.22 2.01
CA ALA A 473 -14.98 14.81 2.78
C ALA A 473 -14.42 16.12 2.19
N GLY A 474 -14.75 16.41 0.93
CA GLY A 474 -14.25 17.59 0.22
C GLY A 474 -13.76 17.24 -1.18
N PHE A 475 -12.48 16.90 -1.34
CA PHE A 475 -11.94 16.54 -2.65
C PHE A 475 -12.18 15.06 -2.98
N GLY A 476 -12.68 14.77 -4.19
CA GLY A 476 -12.91 13.40 -4.68
C GLY A 476 -14.34 12.92 -4.56
N LYS A 477 -14.53 11.59 -4.55
CA LYS A 477 -15.86 10.95 -4.54
C LYS A 477 -16.16 10.32 -3.19
N ALA A 478 -17.39 10.48 -2.73
CA ALA A 478 -17.88 9.97 -1.45
C ALA A 478 -17.97 8.42 -1.35
N SER A 479 -17.76 7.68 -2.44
CA SER A 479 -17.89 6.21 -2.46
C SER A 479 -16.66 5.45 -1.95
N ARG A 480 -15.59 6.17 -1.60
CA ARG A 480 -14.34 5.61 -1.04
C ARG A 480 -13.81 6.50 0.09
N THR A 481 -12.96 5.95 0.96
CA THR A 481 -12.26 6.74 1.99
C THR A 481 -11.39 7.80 1.30
N THR A 482 -11.52 9.07 1.72
CA THR A 482 -10.71 10.15 1.14
C THR A 482 -9.22 9.91 1.35
N ILE A 483 -8.43 10.19 0.31
CA ILE A 483 -6.96 10.24 0.37
C ILE A 483 -6.42 11.67 0.32
N PHE A 484 -7.30 12.68 0.24
CA PHE A 484 -6.93 14.08 0.01
C PHE A 484 -7.26 15.02 1.18
N ASP A 485 -8.13 14.58 2.10
CA ASP A 485 -8.63 15.42 3.17
C ASP A 485 -8.38 14.82 4.55
N TYR A 486 -8.40 15.64 5.60
CA TYR A 486 -8.42 15.20 6.99
C TYR A 486 -9.82 14.68 7.30
N TRP A 487 -9.90 13.46 7.82
CA TRP A 487 -11.17 12.78 8.04
C TRP A 487 -11.10 11.75 9.16
N GLY A 488 -12.22 11.47 9.81
CA GLY A 488 -12.40 10.33 10.70
C GLY A 488 -13.26 9.26 10.02
N VAL A 489 -12.91 8.00 10.19
CA VAL A 489 -13.58 6.84 9.59
C VAL A 489 -14.45 6.15 10.64
N PRO A 490 -15.79 6.35 10.64
CA PRO A 490 -16.63 6.11 11.82
C PRO A 490 -16.66 4.67 12.32
N HIS A 491 -16.75 3.66 11.42
CA HIS A 491 -16.78 2.25 11.84
C HIS A 491 -15.42 1.81 12.39
N HIS A 492 -14.34 2.27 11.75
CA HIS A 492 -12.99 2.02 12.24
C HIS A 492 -12.72 2.74 13.57
N GLN A 493 -13.23 3.96 13.76
CA GLN A 493 -13.11 4.69 15.04
C GLN A 493 -13.77 3.95 16.20
N ARG A 494 -14.84 3.15 15.95
CA ARG A 494 -15.42 2.28 16.98
C ARG A 494 -14.47 1.14 17.39
N TRP A 495 -13.67 0.62 16.44
CA TRP A 495 -12.57 -0.29 16.77
C TRP A 495 -11.47 0.40 17.59
N VAL A 496 -11.06 1.59 17.17
CA VAL A 496 -10.04 2.40 17.86
C VAL A 496 -10.46 2.73 19.31
N ASN A 497 -11.76 2.94 19.55
CA ASN A 497 -12.37 3.20 20.88
C ASN A 497 -11.58 4.24 21.72
N GLY A 498 -11.33 5.41 21.13
CA GLY A 498 -10.61 6.50 21.79
C GLY A 498 -9.13 6.19 22.09
N GLY A 499 -8.47 5.40 21.26
CA GLY A 499 -7.05 5.03 21.36
C GLY A 499 -6.77 3.75 22.14
N LYS A 500 -7.80 3.00 22.55
CA LYS A 500 -7.66 1.72 23.27
C LYS A 500 -7.43 0.53 22.34
N PHE A 501 -7.87 0.61 21.10
CA PHE A 501 -7.77 -0.44 20.08
C PHE A 501 -8.32 -1.81 20.53
N ASP A 502 -9.38 -1.79 21.34
CA ASP A 502 -10.00 -2.98 21.95
C ASP A 502 -11.37 -3.35 21.34
N GLY A 503 -11.85 -2.55 20.38
CA GLY A 503 -13.16 -2.74 19.76
C GLY A 503 -14.34 -2.51 20.70
N GLY A 504 -14.13 -1.88 21.88
CA GLY A 504 -15.17 -1.73 22.89
C GLY A 504 -16.38 -0.90 22.47
N ALA A 505 -16.29 -0.17 21.35
CA ALA A 505 -17.40 0.61 20.77
C ALA A 505 -18.01 -0.06 19.52
N LEU A 506 -17.53 -1.22 19.09
CA LEU A 506 -18.08 -1.96 17.95
C LEU A 506 -19.49 -2.47 18.23
N THR A 507 -20.34 -2.41 17.21
CA THR A 507 -21.61 -3.12 17.22
C THR A 507 -21.38 -4.64 17.16
N PRO A 508 -22.36 -5.49 17.59
CA PRO A 508 -22.24 -6.94 17.45
C PRO A 508 -21.99 -7.41 16.01
N ALA A 509 -22.55 -6.71 15.00
CA ALA A 509 -22.35 -7.04 13.59
C ALA A 509 -20.91 -6.79 13.15
N GLU A 510 -20.34 -5.64 13.50
CA GLU A 510 -18.94 -5.27 13.21
C GLU A 510 -17.97 -6.23 13.92
N MET A 511 -18.24 -6.54 15.17
CA MET A 511 -17.42 -7.49 15.94
C MET A 511 -17.43 -8.88 15.30
N ASN A 512 -18.60 -9.39 14.87
CA ASN A 512 -18.72 -10.66 14.18
C ASN A 512 -17.97 -10.67 12.86
N LEU A 513 -18.06 -9.58 12.09
CA LEU A 513 -17.33 -9.42 10.84
C LEU A 513 -15.81 -9.44 11.08
N ARG A 514 -15.31 -8.68 12.06
CA ARG A 514 -13.90 -8.68 12.42
C ARG A 514 -13.40 -10.06 12.87
N HIS A 515 -14.18 -10.77 13.67
CA HIS A 515 -13.85 -12.15 14.09
C HIS A 515 -13.81 -13.11 12.91
N PHE A 516 -14.66 -12.91 11.90
CA PHE A 516 -14.59 -13.70 10.67
C PHE A 516 -13.26 -13.46 9.93
N TYR A 517 -12.86 -12.20 9.71
CA TYR A 517 -11.58 -11.86 9.09
C TYR A 517 -10.41 -12.44 9.89
N GLN A 518 -10.44 -12.30 11.21
CA GLN A 518 -9.41 -12.84 12.10
C GLN A 518 -9.24 -14.36 11.93
N ARG A 519 -10.33 -15.11 11.97
CA ARG A 519 -10.27 -16.58 11.81
C ARG A 519 -9.76 -16.98 10.44
N LEU A 520 -10.26 -16.36 9.37
CA LEU A 520 -9.88 -16.68 8.00
C LEU A 520 -8.39 -16.38 7.74
N LEU A 521 -7.94 -15.18 8.08
CA LEU A 521 -6.56 -14.76 7.79
C LEU A 521 -5.55 -15.48 8.69
N SER A 522 -5.87 -15.72 9.97
CA SER A 522 -5.01 -16.55 10.84
C SER A 522 -4.90 -17.98 10.32
N PHE A 523 -6.03 -18.59 9.90
CA PHE A 523 -6.01 -19.89 9.26
C PHE A 523 -5.14 -19.92 8.01
N SER A 524 -5.27 -18.93 7.12
CA SER A 524 -4.50 -18.87 5.87
C SER A 524 -2.99 -18.81 6.10
N ARG A 525 -2.55 -18.15 7.17
CA ARG A 525 -1.15 -18.06 7.55
C ARG A 525 -0.57 -19.39 8.02
N GLU A 526 -1.40 -20.27 8.56
CA GLU A 526 -0.98 -21.55 9.17
C GLU A 526 -1.27 -22.75 8.26
N ALA A 527 -1.92 -22.56 7.11
CA ALA A 527 -2.39 -23.62 6.23
C ALA A 527 -1.37 -24.00 5.15
N PRO A 528 -0.57 -25.09 5.31
CA PRO A 528 0.41 -25.53 4.32
C PRO A 528 -0.20 -25.95 2.99
N ALA A 529 -1.48 -26.32 2.95
CA ALA A 529 -2.22 -26.62 1.72
C ALA A 529 -2.25 -25.44 0.74
N LEU A 530 -2.14 -24.19 1.22
CA LEU A 530 -2.18 -23.00 0.37
C LEU A 530 -0.89 -22.79 -0.43
N ASN A 531 0.22 -23.39 -0.02
CA ASN A 531 1.48 -23.43 -0.77
C ASN A 531 1.56 -24.67 -1.69
N GLY A 532 0.52 -25.52 -1.70
CA GLY A 532 0.44 -26.75 -2.48
C GLY A 532 -0.38 -26.58 -3.75
N ASP A 533 -0.93 -27.70 -4.19
CA ASP A 533 -1.67 -27.79 -5.45
C ASP A 533 -3.09 -27.19 -5.37
N TYR A 534 -3.55 -26.68 -6.50
CA TYR A 534 -4.92 -26.23 -6.74
C TYR A 534 -5.65 -27.19 -7.67
N VAL A 535 -6.91 -27.53 -7.35
CA VAL A 535 -7.81 -28.25 -8.24
C VAL A 535 -9.17 -27.56 -8.28
N GLU A 536 -9.56 -27.16 -9.48
CA GLU A 536 -10.87 -26.59 -9.76
C GLU A 536 -11.96 -27.66 -9.62
N LEU A 537 -13.06 -27.37 -8.93
CA LEU A 537 -14.21 -28.25 -8.74
C LEU A 537 -15.49 -27.65 -9.34
N HIS A 538 -15.46 -26.41 -9.77
CA HIS A 538 -16.62 -25.63 -10.20
C HIS A 538 -17.26 -26.20 -11.48
N THR A 539 -16.46 -26.42 -12.52
CA THR A 539 -16.94 -26.91 -13.83
C THR A 539 -17.62 -28.26 -13.72
N LEU A 540 -17.04 -29.19 -12.95
CA LEU A 540 -17.63 -30.51 -12.69
C LEU A 540 -19.02 -30.39 -12.04
N ASN A 541 -19.14 -29.52 -11.04
CA ASN A 541 -20.36 -29.36 -10.27
C ASN A 541 -21.45 -28.59 -11.02
N LEU A 542 -21.09 -27.64 -11.87
CA LEU A 542 -22.03 -27.00 -12.81
C LEU A 542 -22.63 -28.02 -13.78
N ALA A 543 -21.83 -28.91 -14.34
CA ALA A 543 -22.25 -29.92 -15.31
C ALA A 543 -23.13 -31.01 -14.67
N ALA A 544 -23.08 -31.19 -13.33
CA ALA A 544 -23.81 -32.24 -12.63
C ALA A 544 -25.34 -32.02 -12.55
N GLY A 545 -25.86 -30.85 -12.96
CA GLY A 545 -27.29 -30.54 -13.00
C GLY A 545 -27.97 -30.50 -11.61
N SER A 546 -27.20 -30.20 -10.56
CA SER A 546 -27.68 -30.05 -9.18
C SER A 546 -28.13 -28.59 -8.90
N ALA A 547 -28.43 -28.28 -7.64
CA ALA A 547 -28.68 -26.91 -7.18
C ALA A 547 -27.41 -26.02 -7.20
N TYR A 548 -26.25 -26.57 -7.54
CA TYR A 548 -25.02 -25.80 -7.74
C TYR A 548 -25.12 -24.96 -9.03
N SER A 549 -24.73 -23.70 -8.96
CA SER A 549 -24.90 -22.72 -10.04
C SER A 549 -23.74 -21.73 -10.08
N GLU A 550 -23.79 -20.78 -10.98
CA GLU A 550 -22.86 -19.63 -11.10
C GLU A 550 -22.87 -18.65 -9.90
N GLN A 551 -23.57 -19.00 -8.82
CA GLN A 551 -23.56 -18.27 -7.56
C GLN A 551 -22.70 -18.97 -6.50
N GLN A 552 -22.13 -20.13 -6.81
CA GLN A 552 -21.21 -20.87 -5.95
C GLN A 552 -19.86 -21.00 -6.62
N LEU A 553 -18.80 -21.06 -5.85
CA LEU A 553 -17.47 -21.43 -6.30
C LEU A 553 -16.91 -22.51 -5.39
N ALA A 554 -16.41 -23.60 -5.98
CA ALA A 554 -15.76 -24.68 -5.25
C ALA A 554 -14.40 -25.03 -5.86
N PHE A 555 -13.42 -25.27 -4.98
CA PHE A 555 -12.08 -25.72 -5.35
C PHE A 555 -11.42 -26.50 -4.19
N ALA A 556 -10.33 -27.20 -4.50
CA ALA A 556 -9.50 -27.86 -3.51
C ALA A 556 -8.09 -27.25 -3.50
N ARG A 557 -7.50 -27.15 -2.30
CA ARG A 557 -6.08 -26.83 -2.07
C ARG A 557 -5.48 -27.96 -1.25
N PHE A 558 -4.27 -28.42 -1.61
CA PHE A 558 -3.67 -29.49 -0.83
C PHE A 558 -2.16 -29.55 -0.96
N SER A 559 -1.54 -30.02 0.11
CA SER A 559 -0.15 -30.45 0.19
C SER A 559 -0.09 -31.89 0.68
N ASN A 560 1.10 -32.41 0.92
CA ASN A 560 1.27 -33.72 1.55
C ASN A 560 0.75 -33.74 3.01
N GLU A 561 0.68 -32.57 3.67
CA GLU A 561 0.33 -32.45 5.09
C GLU A 561 -1.15 -32.11 5.32
N GLN A 562 -1.79 -31.43 4.36
CA GLN A 562 -3.14 -30.90 4.53
C GLN A 562 -3.93 -30.96 3.22
N GLN A 563 -5.20 -31.31 3.32
CA GLN A 563 -6.15 -31.33 2.20
C GLN A 563 -7.38 -30.52 2.56
N LEU A 564 -7.69 -29.52 1.72
CA LEU A 564 -8.80 -28.59 1.91
C LEU A 564 -9.77 -28.66 0.72
N VAL A 565 -11.07 -28.56 1.03
CA VAL A 565 -12.13 -28.26 0.06
C VAL A 565 -12.80 -26.97 0.49
N VAL A 566 -12.84 -26.00 -0.40
CA VAL A 566 -13.42 -24.67 -0.19
C VAL A 566 -14.68 -24.54 -1.04
N VAL A 567 -15.78 -24.06 -0.44
CA VAL A 567 -17.03 -23.77 -1.13
C VAL A 567 -17.56 -22.42 -0.64
N SER A 568 -17.82 -21.50 -1.54
CA SER A 568 -18.39 -20.17 -1.24
C SER A 568 -19.68 -19.93 -2.00
N HIS A 569 -20.64 -19.23 -1.37
CA HIS A 569 -21.95 -18.90 -1.90
C HIS A 569 -22.17 -17.39 -1.91
N PHE A 570 -22.44 -16.82 -3.07
CA PHE A 570 -22.53 -15.38 -3.27
C PHE A 570 -23.96 -14.82 -3.29
N ASN A 571 -25.00 -15.67 -3.20
CA ASN A 571 -26.36 -15.18 -3.08
C ASN A 571 -26.61 -14.60 -1.67
N ALA A 572 -27.13 -13.37 -1.60
CA ALA A 572 -27.32 -12.64 -0.35
C ALA A 572 -28.64 -12.96 0.36
N THR A 573 -29.56 -13.69 -0.27
CA THR A 573 -30.93 -13.87 0.21
C THR A 573 -31.37 -15.33 0.34
N GLU A 574 -30.80 -16.23 -0.48
CA GLU A 574 -31.24 -17.62 -0.56
C GLU A 574 -30.17 -18.57 -0.03
N SER A 575 -30.61 -19.60 0.70
CA SER A 575 -29.76 -20.73 1.08
C SER A 575 -29.72 -21.76 -0.04
N VAL A 576 -28.65 -22.57 -0.10
CA VAL A 576 -28.52 -23.62 -1.10
C VAL A 576 -28.08 -24.93 -0.45
N GLU A 577 -28.60 -26.06 -0.97
CA GLU A 577 -28.21 -27.41 -0.58
C GLU A 577 -27.92 -28.23 -1.83
N PHE A 578 -26.77 -28.93 -1.85
CA PHE A 578 -26.37 -29.80 -2.97
C PHE A 578 -25.35 -30.86 -2.53
N GLN A 579 -25.11 -31.85 -3.40
CA GLN A 579 -24.02 -32.80 -3.25
C GLN A 579 -22.81 -32.28 -4.06
N LEU A 580 -21.76 -31.84 -3.37
CA LEU A 580 -20.51 -31.46 -4.02
C LEU A 580 -19.76 -32.73 -4.49
N GLN A 581 -19.44 -32.81 -5.77
CA GLN A 581 -18.68 -33.88 -6.37
C GLN A 581 -17.19 -33.56 -6.41
N LEU A 582 -16.37 -34.52 -6.00
CA LEU A 582 -14.91 -34.49 -6.10
C LEU A 582 -14.46 -35.56 -7.09
N PRO A 583 -13.63 -35.22 -8.10
CA PRO A 583 -13.28 -36.16 -9.17
C PRO A 583 -12.37 -37.30 -8.66
N ARG A 584 -12.43 -38.43 -9.35
CA ARG A 584 -11.60 -39.61 -9.08
C ARG A 584 -10.11 -39.29 -9.02
N THR A 585 -9.63 -38.43 -9.89
CA THR A 585 -8.23 -38.00 -9.91
C THR A 585 -7.79 -37.32 -8.61
N LEU A 586 -8.69 -36.56 -7.97
CA LEU A 586 -8.42 -35.94 -6.67
C LEU A 586 -8.38 -36.97 -5.56
N MET A 587 -9.32 -37.93 -5.54
CA MET A 587 -9.32 -39.02 -4.57
C MET A 587 -8.05 -39.88 -4.65
N GLN A 588 -7.59 -40.17 -5.88
CA GLN A 588 -6.33 -40.86 -6.12
C GLN A 588 -5.11 -40.07 -5.60
N ARG A 589 -5.06 -38.76 -5.85
CA ARG A 589 -3.99 -37.89 -5.32
C ARG A 589 -3.98 -37.84 -3.80
N TRP A 590 -5.14 -37.86 -3.18
CA TRP A 590 -5.28 -37.90 -1.71
C TRP A 590 -5.14 -39.32 -1.14
N GLN A 591 -4.98 -40.35 -1.97
CA GLN A 591 -4.85 -41.76 -1.59
C GLN A 591 -6.05 -42.26 -0.79
N LEU A 592 -7.26 -41.84 -1.13
CA LEU A 592 -8.49 -42.23 -0.49
C LEU A 592 -9.15 -43.41 -1.25
N ALA A 593 -9.38 -44.51 -0.54
CA ALA A 593 -10.18 -45.64 -1.02
C ALA A 593 -11.68 -45.37 -0.83
N ASP A 594 -12.55 -46.25 -1.34
CA ASP A 594 -13.98 -46.19 -1.04
C ASP A 594 -14.20 -46.28 0.46
N GLY A 595 -15.00 -45.36 1.01
CA GLY A 595 -15.24 -45.27 2.46
C GLY A 595 -15.77 -43.90 2.88
N LYS A 596 -15.83 -43.70 4.19
CA LYS A 596 -16.27 -42.47 4.83
C LYS A 596 -15.10 -41.84 5.56
N TYR A 597 -14.93 -40.53 5.38
CA TYR A 597 -13.83 -39.76 5.96
C TYR A 597 -14.37 -38.53 6.68
N ALA A 598 -13.85 -38.25 7.86
CA ALA A 598 -14.24 -37.09 8.63
C ALA A 598 -13.66 -35.81 7.99
N LEU A 599 -14.47 -34.76 7.94
CA LEU A 599 -14.07 -33.39 7.56
C LEU A 599 -14.30 -32.48 8.76
N HIS A 600 -13.31 -31.62 9.04
CA HIS A 600 -13.44 -30.55 10.02
C HIS A 600 -13.56 -29.21 9.30
N GLU A 601 -14.63 -28.45 9.57
CA GLU A 601 -14.85 -27.13 8.97
C GLU A 601 -14.12 -26.06 9.79
N GLN A 602 -13.23 -25.30 9.14
CA GLN A 602 -12.25 -24.44 9.81
C GLN A 602 -12.81 -23.08 10.29
N LEU A 603 -13.92 -22.62 9.73
CA LEU A 603 -14.49 -21.32 10.09
C LEU A 603 -15.51 -21.42 11.25
N THR A 604 -16.20 -22.55 11.37
CA THR A 604 -17.27 -22.78 12.37
C THR A 604 -16.96 -23.90 13.35
N GLY A 605 -16.00 -24.77 13.03
CA GLY A 605 -15.63 -25.94 13.87
C GLY A 605 -16.58 -27.12 13.78
N VAL A 606 -17.51 -27.15 12.82
CA VAL A 606 -18.49 -28.23 12.65
C VAL A 606 -17.88 -29.40 11.88
N ASN A 607 -18.17 -30.62 12.28
CA ASN A 607 -17.73 -31.83 11.59
C ASN A 607 -18.70 -32.23 10.48
N HIS A 608 -18.16 -32.67 9.35
CA HIS A 608 -18.85 -33.15 8.17
C HIS A 608 -18.25 -34.48 7.70
N GLU A 609 -18.79 -35.05 6.63
CA GLU A 609 -18.35 -36.34 6.08
C GLU A 609 -18.10 -36.22 4.58
N LEU A 610 -16.96 -36.75 4.15
CA LEU A 610 -16.67 -37.07 2.74
C LEU A 610 -16.95 -38.55 2.53
N VAL A 611 -17.81 -38.88 1.58
CA VAL A 611 -18.10 -40.27 1.17
C VAL A 611 -17.43 -40.55 -0.15
N VAL A 612 -16.54 -41.52 -0.22
CA VAL A 612 -15.90 -41.99 -1.45
C VAL A 612 -16.57 -43.29 -1.90
N THR A 613 -17.06 -43.32 -3.14
CA THR A 613 -17.69 -44.49 -3.76
C THR A 613 -17.25 -44.61 -5.19
N ASN A 614 -16.80 -45.78 -5.59
CA ASN A 614 -16.24 -46.06 -6.93
C ASN A 614 -15.10 -45.06 -7.29
N GLY A 615 -14.34 -44.64 -6.29
CA GLY A 615 -13.24 -43.71 -6.42
C GLY A 615 -13.66 -42.24 -6.61
N GLU A 616 -14.94 -41.88 -6.49
CA GLU A 616 -15.44 -40.50 -6.56
C GLU A 616 -15.88 -40.04 -5.16
N GLY A 617 -15.53 -38.79 -4.81
CA GLY A 617 -15.90 -38.19 -3.53
C GLY A 617 -17.20 -37.40 -3.61
N ARG A 618 -17.97 -37.38 -2.51
CA ARG A 618 -19.19 -36.58 -2.36
C ARG A 618 -19.25 -35.97 -0.97
N ILE A 619 -19.61 -34.68 -0.89
CA ILE A 619 -19.84 -33.94 0.36
C ILE A 619 -21.25 -33.34 0.30
N ALA A 620 -22.08 -33.62 1.32
CA ALA A 620 -23.36 -32.91 1.47
C ALA A 620 -23.08 -31.49 1.94
N VAL A 621 -23.41 -30.51 1.12
CA VAL A 621 -23.17 -29.08 1.36
C VAL A 621 -24.49 -28.37 1.61
N LYS A 622 -24.55 -27.58 2.69
CA LYS A 622 -25.63 -26.66 3.00
C LYS A 622 -25.03 -25.30 3.35
N LEU A 623 -25.37 -24.28 2.57
CA LEU A 623 -24.87 -22.92 2.74
C LEU A 623 -26.03 -21.96 3.02
N ALA A 624 -25.88 -21.15 4.03
CA ALA A 624 -26.72 -19.97 4.25
C ALA A 624 -26.39 -18.88 3.21
N PRO A 625 -27.22 -17.84 3.07
CA PRO A 625 -26.86 -16.66 2.26
C PRO A 625 -25.48 -16.13 2.63
N LEU A 626 -24.63 -15.85 1.62
CA LEU A 626 -23.25 -15.38 1.77
C LEU A 626 -22.35 -16.32 2.61
N GLY A 627 -22.74 -17.60 2.74
CA GLY A 627 -21.98 -18.58 3.49
C GLY A 627 -20.79 -19.15 2.74
N SER A 628 -19.77 -19.55 3.50
CA SER A 628 -18.63 -20.31 2.98
C SER A 628 -18.27 -21.45 3.93
N LEU A 629 -17.70 -22.51 3.39
CA LEU A 629 -17.23 -23.68 4.15
C LEU A 629 -15.80 -24.01 3.69
N VAL A 630 -14.92 -24.21 4.65
CA VAL A 630 -13.52 -24.60 4.45
C VAL A 630 -13.29 -25.93 5.15
N TYR A 631 -13.48 -27.01 4.42
CA TYR A 631 -13.33 -28.37 4.95
C TYR A 631 -11.88 -28.82 4.92
N GLN A 632 -11.39 -29.29 6.05
CA GLN A 632 -10.12 -30.00 6.14
C GLN A 632 -10.37 -31.50 6.36
N LEU A 633 -9.72 -32.33 5.57
CA LEU A 633 -9.73 -33.78 5.75
C LEU A 633 -9.01 -34.13 7.06
N VAL A 634 -9.68 -34.89 7.92
CA VAL A 634 -9.10 -35.43 9.15
C VAL A 634 -8.50 -36.80 8.83
N ARG A 635 -7.20 -36.95 9.03
CA ARG A 635 -6.46 -38.21 8.83
C ARG A 635 -6.23 -38.95 10.14
#